data_1efe93d71bb902acb33a9d66afa4f5fa
#
_entry.id   1efe93d71bb902acb33a9d66afa4f5fa
#
_cell.length_a   1.000
_cell.length_b   1.000
_cell.length_c   1.000
_cell.angle_alpha   90.00
_cell.angle_beta   90.00
_cell.angle_gamma   90.00
#
_symmetry.space_group_name_H-M   'P 1'
#
loop_
_entity.id
_entity.type
_entity.pdbx_description
1 polymer ?
#
loop_
_entity_poly.entity_id
_entity_poly.type
_entity_poly.pdbx_seq_one_letter_code
_entity_poly.pdbx_strand_id
1 'polypeptide(L)'
;MSSALRRRADVAALPRGDPMSGALDLDRMIRLGWDPVAQVLTPDPAHPLLGYPVCRVDGCDGEAGEGVGLCNACRFRWQASGGADLGRFCASGARRTHRLRPELCAVCRLPGFERPATANGLCFGCDGLRRRRAQTTTDYVHGDDRYPPAKPRVSLGTCRVSACSRLAARPSTRLCGAHDAAWRTSGRPELDEFSRVAPPCVGDRAGRVVLAGLDEPLVVEVLYGLQASVAEGRRLMPQVLRAAVAALRRSRAHSVADAAAPGRDPVRWFLRFTADRVSLARACPATEQPNDVWDLRVWGATGRLSFVGGGVCNRTGGPPSRPISQPWLKAAAKAWAAEALIRMTTGPVRALIGAVGLFSEHLGRRPDRGADPSALSHRDIEEFLARLGRLVQAGQISPAGRDRTVHAVAKFLREAREMGLTHPGRELVGLPDDVVVRAAERPRSTRRDDEAGKALPEPVIAQLLAPASLALLEGLAGPTVRAAVELGVGVGRRTAELCSLAFDCLDYDEHVDADGQRRRSPVLVHDMPKVDKIGCRLPVHEREADIIRAQQTRVTDAFPSTPARLLVLFPRPLKNPDGARPLGPARLQRAIRQWVSALPRLDAPEQTASAQPVPFPREAVTPYAFRHTFAQRHADAGAPVDTLKELLGHDTVRTTLGYYRVTAKRKREAQNRLGPLQLGRAGRLVRPGVEGLADAEALRDDVGQVAVPFGACTEPTNVAAGGRSCPFRHRCSGCEYFRTDPSYQPELHAYLAQLLADRERLVTAAPALADWARRDAVPSDEEIDAVRQLVRANDEALATLDDADRRAVEDAIAVMRRHRAGLDVSYPVELRGVVRPPTPKLFPTIEAESRRSGTSG
;
A
#
# COMPACT_ATOMS: atom_id res chain seq x y z
N MET A 1 12.71 20.97 -39.12
CA MET A 1 12.03 19.65 -38.95
C MET A 1 11.72 19.15 -40.35
N SER A 2 12.47 18.10 -40.77
CA SER A 2 12.50 17.53 -42.15
C SER A 2 11.18 16.86 -42.51
N SER A 3 10.79 16.95 -43.79
CA SER A 3 9.62 16.28 -44.39
C SER A 3 9.56 14.76 -44.16
N ALA A 4 10.69 14.14 -43.78
CA ALA A 4 10.79 12.75 -43.37
C ALA A 4 10.15 12.45 -42.00
N LEU A 5 10.12 13.45 -41.08
CA LEU A 5 9.46 13.35 -39.78
C LEU A 5 7.92 13.47 -39.89
N ARG A 6 7.41 14.24 -40.87
CA ARG A 6 5.96 14.32 -41.11
C ARG A 6 5.39 13.06 -41.74
N ARG A 7 6.14 12.36 -42.59
CA ARG A 7 5.75 11.03 -43.13
C ARG A 7 5.81 9.90 -42.07
N ARG A 8 6.48 10.13 -40.89
CA ARG A 8 6.47 9.18 -39.77
C ARG A 8 5.17 9.17 -38.97
N ALA A 9 4.37 10.23 -39.08
CA ALA A 9 3.10 10.34 -38.35
C ALA A 9 1.93 9.59 -39.03
N ASP A 10 2.03 9.25 -40.31
CA ASP A 10 0.94 8.62 -41.03
C ASP A 10 0.97 7.08 -41.01
N VAL A 11 1.96 6.45 -40.42
CA VAL A 11 2.20 4.98 -40.49
C VAL A 11 1.61 4.22 -39.27
N ALA A 12 0.93 4.86 -38.37
CA ALA A 12 0.30 4.22 -37.22
C ALA A 12 -1.08 4.80 -36.92
N ALA A 13 -1.87 5.03 -37.91
CA ALA A 13 -3.27 5.38 -37.69
C ALA A 13 -4.06 4.11 -37.39
N LEU A 14 -4.08 3.72 -36.13
CA LEU A 14 -5.14 2.85 -35.62
C LEU A 14 -6.50 3.45 -35.97
N PRO A 15 -7.54 2.64 -36.19
CA PRO A 15 -8.87 3.14 -36.43
C PRO A 15 -9.21 4.18 -35.38
N ARG A 16 -9.60 5.39 -35.78
CA ARG A 16 -10.01 6.45 -34.85
C ARG A 16 -11.14 5.89 -34.00
N GLY A 17 -10.85 5.68 -32.67
CA GLY A 17 -11.81 5.14 -31.72
C GLY A 17 -11.35 3.87 -30.98
N ASP A 18 -10.25 3.20 -31.36
CA ASP A 18 -9.72 2.10 -30.54
C ASP A 18 -9.02 2.69 -29.28
N PRO A 19 -9.45 2.29 -28.05
CA PRO A 19 -8.81 2.71 -26.81
C PRO A 19 -7.31 2.42 -26.75
N MET A 20 -6.83 1.47 -27.55
CA MET A 20 -5.41 1.10 -27.64
C MET A 20 -4.53 2.18 -28.28
N SER A 21 -5.11 3.08 -29.12
CA SER A 21 -4.33 4.15 -29.77
C SER A 21 -3.73 5.17 -28.80
N GLY A 22 -4.36 5.37 -27.62
CA GLY A 22 -3.84 6.21 -26.55
C GLY A 22 -3.02 5.47 -25.51
N ALA A 23 -3.08 4.15 -25.46
CA ALA A 23 -2.41 3.34 -24.45
C ALA A 23 -0.96 2.94 -24.87
N LEU A 24 -0.65 2.90 -26.15
CA LEU A 24 0.68 2.58 -26.66
C LEU A 24 1.55 3.85 -26.77
N ASP A 25 2.63 3.92 -26.01
CA ASP A 25 3.67 4.96 -26.09
C ASP A 25 4.66 4.57 -27.19
N LEU A 26 4.42 5.08 -28.41
CA LEU A 26 5.24 4.80 -29.59
C LEU A 26 6.67 5.35 -29.43
N ASP A 27 6.86 6.52 -28.81
CA ASP A 27 8.19 7.09 -28.57
C ASP A 27 9.02 6.22 -27.64
N ARG A 28 8.38 5.66 -26.64
CA ARG A 28 9.02 4.67 -25.75
C ARG A 28 9.41 3.42 -26.52
N MET A 29 8.56 2.93 -27.40
CA MET A 29 8.86 1.74 -28.23
C MET A 29 10.03 2.01 -29.19
N ILE A 30 10.11 3.22 -29.79
CA ILE A 30 11.24 3.64 -30.62
C ILE A 30 12.54 3.63 -29.79
N ARG A 31 12.53 4.15 -28.57
CA ARG A 31 13.69 4.09 -27.66
C ARG A 31 14.11 2.66 -27.30
N LEU A 32 13.17 1.72 -27.32
CA LEU A 32 13.45 0.29 -27.11
C LEU A 32 13.95 -0.42 -28.38
N GLY A 33 14.11 0.31 -29.50
CA GLY A 33 14.62 -0.22 -30.77
C GLY A 33 13.55 -0.59 -31.79
N TRP A 34 12.31 -0.11 -31.63
CA TRP A 34 11.26 -0.29 -32.61
C TRP A 34 11.44 0.63 -33.80
N ASP A 35 11.45 0.06 -35.02
CA ASP A 35 11.38 0.79 -36.30
C ASP A 35 9.95 0.65 -36.85
N PRO A 36 9.12 1.72 -36.83
CA PRO A 36 7.74 1.67 -37.28
C PRO A 36 7.62 1.51 -38.81
N VAL A 37 8.62 1.92 -39.58
CA VAL A 37 8.60 1.81 -41.04
C VAL A 37 8.93 0.39 -41.48
N ALA A 38 9.97 -0.19 -40.91
CA ALA A 38 10.37 -1.57 -41.17
C ALA A 38 9.52 -2.59 -40.39
N GLN A 39 8.75 -2.15 -39.40
CA GLN A 39 8.03 -3.00 -38.43
C GLN A 39 8.95 -4.05 -37.76
N VAL A 40 10.12 -3.63 -37.36
CA VAL A 40 11.17 -4.48 -36.77
C VAL A 40 11.59 -3.91 -35.43
N LEU A 41 11.58 -4.73 -34.38
CA LEU A 41 12.18 -4.42 -33.08
C LEU A 41 13.62 -4.94 -33.04
N THR A 42 14.56 -4.09 -32.70
CA THR A 42 15.99 -4.41 -32.52
C THR A 42 16.45 -3.86 -31.17
N PRO A 43 16.22 -4.60 -30.07
CA PRO A 43 16.62 -4.13 -28.74
C PRO A 43 18.15 -4.09 -28.61
N ASP A 44 18.61 -3.18 -27.73
CA ASP A 44 20.02 -3.14 -27.33
C ASP A 44 20.39 -4.48 -26.64
N PRO A 45 21.46 -5.15 -27.04
CA PRO A 45 21.96 -6.36 -26.37
C PRO A 45 22.20 -6.16 -24.87
N ALA A 46 22.61 -4.97 -24.45
CA ALA A 46 22.89 -4.65 -23.05
C ALA A 46 21.61 -4.24 -22.25
N HIS A 47 20.44 -4.14 -22.88
CA HIS A 47 19.22 -3.73 -22.19
C HIS A 47 18.86 -4.73 -21.08
N PRO A 48 18.60 -4.29 -19.82
CA PRO A 48 18.43 -5.18 -18.67
C PRO A 48 17.27 -6.16 -18.80
N LEU A 49 16.22 -5.81 -19.55
CA LEU A 49 15.00 -6.62 -19.67
C LEU A 49 14.84 -7.26 -21.07
N LEU A 50 15.34 -6.65 -22.13
CA LEU A 50 15.21 -7.11 -23.52
C LEU A 50 16.55 -7.59 -24.07
N GLY A 51 17.64 -7.41 -23.32
CA GLY A 51 18.97 -7.77 -23.75
C GLY A 51 19.15 -9.28 -23.92
N TYR A 52 20.15 -9.62 -24.70
CA TYR A 52 20.50 -11.01 -25.03
C TYR A 52 22.01 -11.19 -25.05
N PRO A 53 22.51 -12.39 -24.74
CA PRO A 53 23.95 -12.65 -24.77
C PRO A 53 24.50 -12.54 -26.19
N VAL A 54 25.55 -11.77 -26.36
CA VAL A 54 26.26 -11.64 -27.64
C VAL A 54 27.32 -12.74 -27.74
N CYS A 55 27.59 -13.21 -28.95
CA CYS A 55 28.60 -14.22 -29.23
C CYS A 55 30.00 -13.77 -28.75
N ARG A 56 30.72 -14.67 -28.06
CA ARG A 56 32.06 -14.39 -27.48
C ARG A 56 33.16 -14.24 -28.53
N VAL A 57 32.89 -14.61 -29.79
CA VAL A 57 33.89 -14.47 -30.84
C VAL A 57 34.09 -13.00 -31.20
N ASP A 58 35.33 -12.55 -31.19
CA ASP A 58 35.69 -11.16 -31.47
C ASP A 58 35.13 -10.68 -32.83
N GLY A 59 34.41 -9.57 -32.83
CA GLY A 59 33.75 -8.98 -33.99
C GLY A 59 32.50 -9.75 -34.49
N CYS A 60 31.97 -10.69 -33.72
CA CYS A 60 30.71 -11.35 -33.99
C CYS A 60 29.58 -10.68 -33.22
N ASP A 61 28.55 -10.19 -33.94
CA ASP A 61 27.32 -9.61 -33.40
C ASP A 61 26.18 -10.63 -33.26
N GLY A 62 26.47 -11.94 -33.40
CA GLY A 62 25.49 -12.99 -33.31
C GLY A 62 24.95 -13.19 -31.88
N GLU A 63 23.66 -13.55 -31.74
CA GLU A 63 23.05 -13.94 -30.49
C GLU A 63 23.64 -15.28 -30.00
N ALA A 64 24.22 -15.27 -28.81
CA ALA A 64 24.79 -16.49 -28.23
C ALA A 64 23.68 -17.43 -27.75
N GLY A 65 23.87 -18.73 -28.04
CA GLY A 65 23.03 -19.78 -27.47
C GLY A 65 23.49 -20.16 -26.07
N GLU A 66 22.68 -20.98 -25.40
CA GLU A 66 23.01 -21.55 -24.10
C GLU A 66 24.29 -22.41 -24.16
N GLY A 67 25.06 -22.40 -23.09
CA GLY A 67 26.29 -23.19 -22.90
C GLY A 67 27.55 -22.38 -23.15
N VAL A 68 28.26 -22.62 -24.25
CA VAL A 68 29.62 -22.06 -24.52
C VAL A 68 29.66 -20.58 -24.88
N GLY A 69 28.53 -19.91 -24.94
CA GLY A 69 28.46 -18.47 -25.25
C GLY A 69 28.77 -18.12 -26.72
N LEU A 70 28.52 -19.03 -27.64
CA LEU A 70 28.71 -18.84 -29.08
C LEU A 70 27.36 -18.78 -29.79
N CYS A 71 27.25 -17.95 -30.83
CA CYS A 71 26.14 -18.06 -31.77
C CYS A 71 26.17 -19.39 -32.54
N ASN A 72 25.05 -19.79 -33.11
CA ASN A 72 24.94 -21.06 -33.81
C ASN A 72 26.00 -21.22 -34.94
N ALA A 73 26.27 -20.16 -35.68
CA ALA A 73 27.27 -20.19 -36.73
C ALA A 73 28.70 -20.37 -36.20
N CYS A 74 29.06 -19.65 -35.12
CA CYS A 74 30.35 -19.77 -34.49
C CYS A 74 30.49 -21.10 -33.77
N ARG A 75 29.45 -21.61 -33.13
CA ARG A 75 29.44 -22.93 -32.50
C ARG A 75 29.70 -24.04 -33.50
N PHE A 76 29.04 -23.98 -34.65
CA PHE A 76 29.25 -24.93 -35.72
C PHE A 76 30.69 -24.90 -36.25
N ARG A 77 31.26 -23.69 -36.44
CA ARG A 77 32.67 -23.54 -36.83
C ARG A 77 33.64 -24.08 -35.77
N TRP A 78 33.37 -23.79 -34.53
CA TRP A 78 34.20 -24.30 -33.40
C TRP A 78 34.17 -25.84 -33.33
N GLN A 79 32.99 -26.45 -33.49
CA GLN A 79 32.82 -27.88 -33.53
C GLN A 79 33.55 -28.50 -34.77
N ALA A 80 33.42 -27.88 -35.95
CA ALA A 80 34.06 -28.30 -37.15
C ALA A 80 35.62 -28.20 -37.10
N SER A 81 36.15 -27.35 -36.22
CA SER A 81 37.60 -27.25 -35.96
C SER A 81 38.11 -28.28 -34.89
N GLY A 82 37.31 -29.29 -34.56
CA GLY A 82 37.66 -30.32 -33.58
C GLY A 82 37.50 -29.89 -32.12
N GLY A 83 36.77 -28.81 -31.82
CA GLY A 83 36.57 -28.36 -30.46
C GLY A 83 37.81 -27.75 -29.82
N ALA A 84 38.66 -27.15 -30.63
CA ALA A 84 39.90 -26.48 -30.17
C ALA A 84 39.65 -25.51 -28.97
N ASP A 85 40.71 -25.08 -28.31
CA ASP A 85 40.66 -24.13 -27.21
C ASP A 85 39.67 -22.99 -27.53
N LEU A 86 38.63 -22.88 -26.72
CA LEU A 86 37.52 -21.93 -26.91
C LEU A 86 38.05 -20.49 -26.86
N GLY A 87 39.02 -20.20 -25.97
CA GLY A 87 39.59 -18.85 -25.83
C GLY A 87 40.32 -18.42 -27.10
N ARG A 88 41.18 -19.30 -27.64
CA ARG A 88 41.90 -19.07 -28.88
C ARG A 88 40.95 -18.98 -30.09
N PHE A 89 39.90 -19.81 -30.13
CA PHE A 89 38.85 -19.71 -31.16
C PHE A 89 38.11 -18.38 -31.12
N CYS A 90 37.74 -17.91 -29.94
CA CYS A 90 37.03 -16.60 -29.78
C CYS A 90 37.93 -15.43 -30.22
N ALA A 91 39.24 -15.44 -29.88
CA ALA A 91 40.21 -14.44 -30.29
C ALA A 91 40.54 -14.48 -31.78
N SER A 92 40.27 -15.60 -32.51
CA SER A 92 40.51 -15.69 -33.92
C SER A 92 39.61 -14.79 -34.79
N GLY A 93 38.64 -14.16 -34.18
CA GLY A 93 37.67 -13.25 -34.79
C GLY A 93 36.61 -13.90 -35.67
N ALA A 94 35.55 -13.16 -35.92
CA ALA A 94 34.51 -13.60 -36.82
C ALA A 94 35.01 -13.57 -38.27
N ARG A 95 35.12 -14.76 -38.94
CA ARG A 95 35.23 -14.72 -40.39
C ARG A 95 34.04 -14.01 -40.98
N ARG A 96 34.28 -13.02 -41.84
CA ARG A 96 33.33 -12.04 -42.43
C ARG A 96 32.12 -12.63 -43.18
N THR A 97 31.41 -13.63 -42.66
CA THR A 97 30.25 -14.21 -43.32
C THR A 97 28.96 -13.41 -43.09
N HIS A 98 28.96 -12.43 -42.18
CA HIS A 98 27.72 -11.72 -41.76
C HIS A 98 27.77 -10.18 -41.84
N ARG A 99 28.87 -9.56 -42.28
CA ARG A 99 28.85 -8.12 -42.59
C ARG A 99 28.11 -7.90 -43.88
N LEU A 100 26.90 -7.36 -43.75
CA LEU A 100 26.18 -6.74 -44.84
C LEU A 100 27.04 -5.61 -45.41
N ARG A 101 27.68 -5.80 -46.54
CA ARG A 101 28.16 -4.67 -47.33
C ARG A 101 27.00 -4.10 -48.12
N PRO A 102 26.76 -2.78 -48.09
CA PRO A 102 25.72 -2.15 -48.90
C PRO A 102 26.18 -1.97 -50.35
N GLU A 103 27.09 -2.77 -50.80
CA GLU A 103 27.56 -2.67 -52.19
C GLU A 103 26.57 -3.35 -53.13
N LEU A 104 26.03 -2.57 -54.06
CA LEU A 104 25.18 -3.02 -55.14
C LEU A 104 25.95 -4.02 -56.02
N CYS A 105 25.25 -5.03 -56.54
CA CYS A 105 25.84 -5.91 -57.53
C CYS A 105 26.38 -5.07 -58.70
N ALA A 106 27.63 -5.22 -59.06
CA ALA A 106 28.27 -4.45 -60.12
C ALA A 106 27.51 -4.49 -61.47
N VAL A 107 26.75 -5.56 -61.74
CA VAL A 107 25.96 -5.71 -62.93
C VAL A 107 24.51 -5.26 -62.76
N CYS A 108 23.84 -5.78 -61.75
CA CYS A 108 22.39 -5.60 -61.58
C CYS A 108 22.00 -4.26 -60.99
N ARG A 109 22.88 -3.64 -60.19
CA ARG A 109 22.68 -2.35 -59.47
C ARG A 109 21.29 -2.20 -58.79
N LEU A 110 20.71 -3.33 -58.36
CA LEU A 110 19.37 -3.32 -57.76
C LEU A 110 19.44 -2.81 -56.31
N PRO A 111 18.66 -1.81 -55.92
CA PRO A 111 18.54 -1.37 -54.56
C PRO A 111 17.89 -2.45 -53.71
N GLY A 112 18.39 -2.63 -52.47
CA GLY A 112 17.82 -3.57 -51.51
C GLY A 112 18.45 -4.97 -51.46
N PHE A 113 19.57 -5.20 -52.15
CA PHE A 113 20.38 -6.42 -51.93
C PHE A 113 21.13 -6.31 -50.61
N GLU A 114 20.65 -6.98 -49.62
CA GLU A 114 21.32 -7.10 -48.32
C GLU A 114 22.50 -8.08 -48.33
N ARG A 115 22.84 -8.73 -49.45
CA ARG A 115 24.05 -9.55 -49.60
C ARG A 115 24.74 -9.28 -50.94
N PRO A 116 25.98 -8.79 -50.88
CA PRO A 116 26.91 -9.13 -51.94
C PRO A 116 27.15 -10.63 -51.81
N ALA A 117 26.73 -11.35 -52.78
CA ALA A 117 26.74 -12.81 -52.70
C ALA A 117 28.15 -13.39 -52.71
N THR A 118 29.13 -12.65 -53.14
CA THR A 118 30.51 -13.12 -53.30
C THR A 118 31.51 -12.01 -52.96
N ALA A 119 32.75 -12.43 -52.67
CA ALA A 119 33.88 -11.49 -52.49
C ALA A 119 34.12 -10.62 -53.74
N ASN A 120 33.48 -10.92 -54.84
CA ASN A 120 33.68 -10.27 -56.12
C ASN A 120 32.66 -9.18 -56.47
N GLY A 121 31.84 -8.74 -55.52
CA GLY A 121 30.88 -7.64 -55.75
C GLY A 121 29.71 -8.02 -56.67
N LEU A 122 29.45 -9.31 -56.94
CA LEU A 122 28.36 -9.80 -57.76
C LEU A 122 27.26 -10.45 -56.91
N CYS A 123 25.98 -10.36 -57.31
CA CYS A 123 24.90 -11.15 -56.69
C CYS A 123 25.07 -12.64 -56.99
N PHE A 124 24.45 -13.54 -56.19
CA PHE A 124 24.55 -15.00 -56.42
C PHE A 124 24.24 -15.43 -57.83
N GLY A 125 23.24 -14.82 -58.45
CA GLY A 125 22.85 -15.16 -59.82
C GLY A 125 23.86 -14.74 -60.86
N CYS A 126 24.48 -13.56 -60.69
CA CYS A 126 25.54 -13.07 -61.59
C CYS A 126 26.82 -13.85 -61.34
N ASP A 127 27.24 -14.11 -60.11
CA ASP A 127 28.43 -14.92 -59.85
C ASP A 127 28.27 -16.37 -60.30
N GLY A 128 27.09 -16.95 -60.08
CA GLY A 128 26.81 -18.30 -60.62
C GLY A 128 26.85 -18.37 -62.12
N LEU A 129 26.41 -17.35 -62.83
CA LEU A 129 26.54 -17.29 -64.29
C LEU A 129 27.99 -17.04 -64.74
N ARG A 130 28.68 -16.12 -64.06
CA ARG A 130 30.14 -15.91 -64.24
C ARG A 130 30.94 -17.19 -64.11
N ARG A 131 30.70 -17.97 -63.05
CA ARG A 131 31.42 -19.27 -62.85
C ARG A 131 31.10 -20.28 -63.92
N ARG A 132 29.85 -20.38 -64.36
CA ARG A 132 29.48 -21.29 -65.46
C ARG A 132 30.10 -20.90 -66.78
N ARG A 133 30.40 -19.63 -67.00
CA ARG A 133 31.09 -19.15 -68.22
C ARG A 133 32.63 -19.12 -67.98
N ALA A 134 33.12 -19.55 -66.80
CA ALA A 134 34.55 -19.52 -66.49
C ALA A 134 35.21 -18.14 -66.64
N GLN A 135 34.45 -17.05 -66.46
CA GLN A 135 34.92 -15.67 -66.67
C GLN A 135 35.54 -15.10 -65.38
N THR A 136 36.49 -14.16 -65.50
CA THR A 136 36.88 -13.27 -64.44
C THR A 136 35.72 -12.33 -64.09
N THR A 137 35.75 -11.65 -62.97
CA THR A 137 34.73 -10.65 -62.59
C THR A 137 34.73 -9.49 -63.60
N THR A 138 35.90 -9.07 -64.03
CA THR A 138 36.05 -7.99 -65.01
C THR A 138 35.45 -8.38 -66.38
N ASP A 139 35.80 -9.55 -66.88
CA ASP A 139 35.27 -10.07 -68.13
C ASP A 139 33.75 -10.27 -68.14
N TYR A 140 33.24 -10.74 -67.00
CA TYR A 140 31.79 -10.90 -66.83
C TYR A 140 31.05 -9.54 -66.87
N VAL A 141 31.61 -8.48 -66.27
CA VAL A 141 31.03 -7.14 -66.18
C VAL A 141 31.15 -6.42 -67.54
N HIS A 142 32.33 -6.45 -68.15
CA HIS A 142 32.66 -5.67 -69.36
C HIS A 142 32.53 -6.44 -70.70
N GLY A 143 32.40 -7.75 -70.61
CA GLY A 143 32.44 -8.65 -71.81
C GLY A 143 33.87 -9.13 -72.07
N ASP A 144 33.98 -10.22 -72.83
CA ASP A 144 35.22 -10.80 -73.37
C ASP A 144 34.98 -11.24 -74.79
N ASP A 145 35.98 -11.80 -75.45
CA ASP A 145 35.86 -12.26 -76.81
C ASP A 145 34.79 -13.39 -77.08
N ARG A 146 34.37 -14.04 -76.03
CA ARG A 146 33.36 -15.12 -76.06
C ARG A 146 31.96 -14.68 -75.66
N TYR A 147 31.88 -13.70 -74.80
CA TYR A 147 30.58 -13.28 -74.22
C TYR A 147 30.47 -11.74 -74.08
N PRO A 148 29.37 -11.18 -74.59
CA PRO A 148 29.12 -9.74 -74.34
C PRO A 148 28.99 -9.39 -72.87
N PRO A 149 29.09 -8.09 -72.50
CA PRO A 149 28.87 -7.61 -71.12
C PRO A 149 27.60 -8.19 -70.54
N ALA A 150 27.66 -8.60 -69.27
CA ALA A 150 26.53 -9.17 -68.57
C ALA A 150 25.40 -8.16 -68.47
N LYS A 151 24.21 -8.52 -68.93
CA LYS A 151 23.01 -7.68 -68.78
C LYS A 151 22.47 -7.73 -67.35
N PRO A 152 21.97 -6.60 -66.83
CA PRO A 152 21.28 -6.56 -65.55
C PRO A 152 20.10 -7.56 -65.57
N ARG A 153 19.95 -8.34 -64.52
CA ARG A 153 18.81 -9.22 -64.33
C ARG A 153 17.58 -8.39 -63.98
N VAL A 154 16.46 -8.73 -64.57
CA VAL A 154 15.17 -8.10 -64.23
C VAL A 154 14.81 -8.47 -62.81
N SER A 155 14.47 -7.46 -62.00
CA SER A 155 14.02 -7.67 -60.64
C SER A 155 12.65 -8.31 -60.62
N LEU A 156 12.52 -9.43 -59.94
CA LEU A 156 11.23 -10.07 -59.66
C LEU A 156 10.51 -9.43 -58.47
N GLY A 157 11.06 -8.31 -57.96
CA GLY A 157 10.59 -7.70 -56.75
C GLY A 157 11.03 -8.43 -55.46
N THR A 158 10.49 -8.08 -54.38
CA THR A 158 10.77 -8.71 -53.07
C THR A 158 10.12 -10.10 -52.99
N CYS A 159 10.65 -10.93 -52.11
CA CYS A 159 10.12 -12.23 -51.79
C CYS A 159 8.64 -12.15 -51.39
N ARG A 160 7.83 -13.11 -51.82
CA ARG A 160 6.40 -13.20 -51.50
C ARG A 160 6.13 -13.38 -50.02
N VAL A 161 7.08 -13.96 -49.27
CA VAL A 161 6.97 -14.06 -47.77
C VAL A 161 6.97 -12.67 -47.20
N SER A 162 5.95 -12.38 -46.43
CA SER A 162 5.76 -11.07 -45.81
C SER A 162 7.01 -10.66 -44.99
N ALA A 163 7.41 -9.40 -45.12
CA ALA A 163 8.59 -8.82 -44.50
C ALA A 163 9.94 -9.48 -44.84
N CYS A 164 10.01 -10.37 -45.78
CA CYS A 164 11.29 -10.87 -46.28
C CYS A 164 11.98 -9.81 -47.13
N SER A 165 13.14 -9.32 -46.67
CA SER A 165 13.91 -8.28 -47.40
C SER A 165 14.68 -8.79 -48.60
N ARG A 166 14.68 -10.11 -48.87
CA ARG A 166 15.37 -10.72 -50.01
C ARG A 166 14.58 -10.60 -51.30
N LEU A 167 15.28 -10.47 -52.40
CA LEU A 167 14.63 -10.51 -53.69
C LEU A 167 14.15 -11.92 -54.06
N ALA A 168 13.03 -11.97 -54.76
CA ALA A 168 12.54 -13.18 -55.35
C ALA A 168 13.56 -13.81 -56.34
N ALA A 169 13.78 -15.12 -56.16
CA ALA A 169 14.76 -15.86 -56.99
C ALA A 169 14.10 -16.62 -58.13
N ARG A 170 12.75 -16.88 -58.05
CA ARG A 170 12.01 -17.64 -59.05
C ARG A 170 10.75 -16.92 -59.48
N PRO A 171 10.51 -16.80 -60.81
CA PRO A 171 9.29 -16.15 -61.30
C PRO A 171 8.00 -16.85 -60.87
N SER A 172 8.00 -18.22 -60.88
CA SER A 172 6.80 -19.02 -60.57
C SER A 172 6.30 -18.91 -59.16
N THR A 173 7.20 -18.85 -58.19
CA THR A 173 6.83 -18.80 -56.78
C THR A 173 6.99 -17.39 -56.15
N ARG A 174 7.78 -16.53 -56.76
CA ARG A 174 8.23 -15.24 -56.23
C ARG A 174 8.84 -15.37 -54.82
N LEU A 175 9.41 -16.52 -54.48
CA LEU A 175 10.14 -16.76 -53.25
C LEU A 175 11.63 -16.45 -53.43
N CYS A 176 12.29 -15.99 -52.40
CA CYS A 176 13.76 -15.93 -52.36
C CYS A 176 14.35 -17.35 -52.30
N GLY A 177 15.63 -17.49 -52.61
CA GLY A 177 16.27 -18.83 -52.67
C GLY A 177 16.15 -19.65 -51.38
N ALA A 178 16.20 -19.00 -50.20
CA ALA A 178 16.04 -19.70 -48.93
C ALA A 178 14.58 -20.15 -48.68
N HIS A 179 13.60 -19.29 -49.02
CA HIS A 179 12.20 -19.65 -48.86
C HIS A 179 11.75 -20.67 -49.93
N ASP A 180 12.29 -20.62 -51.12
CA ASP A 180 12.04 -21.62 -52.17
C ASP A 180 12.58 -23.01 -51.74
N ALA A 181 13.76 -23.05 -51.14
CA ALA A 181 14.31 -24.28 -50.55
C ALA A 181 13.43 -24.78 -49.41
N ALA A 182 13.08 -23.92 -48.44
CA ALA A 182 12.23 -24.28 -47.30
C ALA A 182 10.83 -24.76 -47.76
N TRP A 183 10.22 -24.11 -48.75
CA TRP A 183 8.93 -24.49 -49.29
C TRP A 183 8.97 -25.90 -49.93
N ARG A 184 10.05 -26.22 -50.65
CA ARG A 184 10.24 -27.56 -51.20
C ARG A 184 10.46 -28.63 -50.14
N THR A 185 11.26 -28.32 -49.12
CA THR A 185 11.57 -29.26 -48.03
C THR A 185 10.32 -29.53 -47.17
N SER A 186 9.40 -28.57 -47.05
CA SER A 186 8.14 -28.74 -46.31
C SER A 186 7.02 -29.43 -47.14
N GLY A 187 7.36 -30.05 -48.24
CA GLY A 187 6.40 -30.80 -49.06
C GLY A 187 5.57 -29.94 -50.02
N ARG A 188 5.99 -28.70 -50.31
CA ARG A 188 5.31 -27.75 -51.21
C ARG A 188 3.85 -27.49 -50.82
N PRO A 189 3.59 -27.03 -49.59
CA PRO A 189 2.26 -26.63 -49.16
C PRO A 189 1.70 -25.55 -50.09
N GLU A 190 0.43 -25.20 -49.92
CA GLU A 190 -0.18 -24.11 -50.66
C GLU A 190 0.66 -22.82 -50.49
N LEU A 191 0.93 -22.10 -51.59
CA LEU A 191 1.97 -21.08 -51.66
C LEU A 191 1.60 -19.84 -50.85
N ASP A 192 0.31 -19.47 -50.80
CA ASP A 192 -0.17 -18.35 -49.98
C ASP A 192 -0.12 -18.67 -48.50
N GLU A 193 -0.44 -19.90 -48.16
CA GLU A 193 -0.32 -20.38 -46.78
C GLU A 193 1.14 -20.37 -46.30
N PHE A 194 2.03 -20.95 -47.13
CA PHE A 194 3.46 -20.93 -46.84
C PHE A 194 4.00 -19.49 -46.71
N SER A 195 3.61 -18.61 -47.65
CA SER A 195 4.11 -17.22 -47.62
C SER A 195 3.68 -16.43 -46.39
N ARG A 196 2.53 -16.77 -45.85
CA ARG A 196 2.00 -16.14 -44.61
C ARG A 196 2.68 -16.65 -43.33
N VAL A 197 2.97 -17.94 -43.29
CA VAL A 197 3.49 -18.63 -42.09
C VAL A 197 5.01 -18.63 -42.02
N ALA A 198 5.69 -18.65 -43.19
CA ALA A 198 7.14 -18.71 -43.20
C ALA A 198 7.78 -17.49 -42.53
N PRO A 199 8.79 -17.70 -41.66
CA PRO A 199 9.50 -16.59 -41.03
C PRO A 199 10.27 -15.80 -42.11
N PRO A 200 10.23 -14.45 -42.10
CA PRO A 200 10.94 -13.67 -43.11
C PRO A 200 12.46 -13.92 -43.01
N CYS A 201 13.13 -14.08 -44.13
CA CYS A 201 14.58 -14.03 -44.20
C CYS A 201 15.02 -12.58 -44.03
N VAL A 202 14.94 -12.08 -42.86
CA VAL A 202 15.57 -10.81 -42.46
C VAL A 202 17.05 -11.11 -42.22
N GLY A 203 17.95 -10.31 -42.80
CA GLY A 203 19.38 -10.52 -42.64
C GLY A 203 19.75 -10.79 -41.17
N ASP A 204 20.71 -11.70 -40.99
CA ASP A 204 21.09 -12.34 -39.70
C ASP A 204 21.58 -11.37 -38.59
N ARG A 205 20.87 -10.30 -38.29
CA ARG A 205 21.18 -9.46 -37.14
C ARG A 205 20.55 -10.08 -35.89
N ALA A 206 21.38 -10.38 -34.95
CA ALA A 206 20.98 -10.88 -33.65
C ALA A 206 19.95 -9.96 -32.99
N GLY A 207 19.06 -10.53 -32.22
CA GLY A 207 18.06 -9.79 -31.48
C GLY A 207 16.88 -9.25 -32.25
N ARG A 208 16.86 -9.29 -33.58
CA ARG A 208 15.75 -8.75 -34.39
C ARG A 208 14.46 -9.57 -34.23
N VAL A 209 13.37 -8.84 -34.00
CA VAL A 209 12.01 -9.38 -33.97
C VAL A 209 11.17 -8.65 -35.02
N VAL A 210 10.69 -9.41 -36.05
CA VAL A 210 9.97 -8.86 -37.19
C VAL A 210 8.48 -9.03 -36.99
N LEU A 211 7.75 -7.94 -36.88
CA LEU A 211 6.29 -7.92 -36.79
C LEU A 211 5.62 -7.64 -38.13
N ALA A 212 6.37 -7.13 -39.10
CA ALA A 212 5.85 -6.83 -40.43
C ALA A 212 5.12 -8.04 -41.06
N GLY A 213 3.94 -7.79 -41.65
CA GLY A 213 3.06 -8.81 -42.18
C GLY A 213 2.13 -9.48 -41.18
N LEU A 214 2.09 -9.03 -39.93
CA LEU A 214 0.95 -9.18 -39.05
C LEU A 214 -0.05 -8.06 -39.34
N ASP A 215 -1.33 -8.31 -39.07
CA ASP A 215 -2.36 -7.28 -39.15
C ASP A 215 -2.03 -6.13 -38.22
N GLU A 216 -2.30 -4.90 -38.63
CA GLU A 216 -1.92 -3.71 -37.87
C GLU A 216 -2.43 -3.72 -36.40
N PRO A 217 -3.70 -4.09 -36.10
CA PRO A 217 -4.16 -4.23 -34.73
C PRO A 217 -3.33 -5.22 -33.90
N LEU A 218 -2.91 -6.33 -34.52
CA LEU A 218 -2.12 -7.36 -33.87
C LEU A 218 -0.69 -6.87 -33.54
N VAL A 219 -0.09 -6.05 -34.45
CA VAL A 219 1.20 -5.39 -34.18
C VAL A 219 1.10 -4.50 -32.95
N VAL A 220 0.04 -3.70 -32.87
CA VAL A 220 -0.20 -2.81 -31.71
C VAL A 220 -0.38 -3.61 -30.43
N GLU A 221 -1.15 -4.69 -30.44
CA GLU A 221 -1.35 -5.55 -29.28
C GLU A 221 -0.02 -6.17 -28.78
N VAL A 222 0.83 -6.64 -29.70
CA VAL A 222 2.15 -7.21 -29.36
C VAL A 222 3.07 -6.13 -28.77
N LEU A 223 3.12 -4.94 -29.36
CA LEU A 223 3.91 -3.82 -28.86
C LEU A 223 3.42 -3.35 -27.49
N TYR A 224 2.12 -3.28 -27.29
CA TYR A 224 1.53 -2.92 -25.99
C TYR A 224 1.86 -3.97 -24.92
N GLY A 225 1.79 -5.25 -25.25
CA GLY A 225 2.23 -6.34 -24.35
C GLY A 225 3.71 -6.25 -23.99
N LEU A 226 4.56 -5.87 -24.94
CA LEU A 226 5.97 -5.63 -24.72
C LEU A 226 6.18 -4.41 -23.79
N GLN A 227 5.52 -3.29 -24.09
CA GLN A 227 5.54 -2.09 -23.25
C GLN A 227 5.14 -2.41 -21.81
N ALA A 228 4.04 -3.13 -21.61
CA ALA A 228 3.56 -3.54 -20.29
C ALA A 228 4.54 -4.48 -19.59
N SER A 229 5.16 -5.42 -20.32
CA SER A 229 6.18 -6.34 -19.75
C SER A 229 7.39 -5.58 -19.24
N VAL A 230 7.89 -4.62 -20.02
CA VAL A 230 9.01 -3.76 -19.62
C VAL A 230 8.65 -2.86 -18.43
N ALA A 231 7.44 -2.30 -18.42
CA ALA A 231 6.95 -1.47 -17.32
C ALA A 231 6.84 -2.26 -15.99
N GLU A 232 6.54 -3.56 -16.06
CA GLU A 232 6.51 -4.45 -14.90
C GLU A 232 7.89 -5.03 -14.51
N GLY A 233 8.97 -4.59 -15.17
CA GLY A 233 10.32 -5.10 -14.90
C GLY A 233 10.51 -6.56 -15.28
N ARG A 234 9.78 -7.07 -16.27
CA ARG A 234 9.84 -8.46 -16.68
C ARG A 234 10.85 -8.65 -17.80
N ARG A 235 11.75 -9.59 -17.61
CA ARG A 235 12.73 -9.96 -18.64
C ARG A 235 12.05 -10.73 -19.77
N LEU A 236 12.28 -10.28 -21.01
CA LEU A 236 11.70 -10.85 -22.20
C LEU A 236 12.73 -10.86 -23.34
N MET A 237 13.31 -12.01 -23.58
CA MET A 237 14.36 -12.17 -24.60
C MET A 237 13.77 -12.14 -26.02
N PRO A 238 14.50 -11.63 -27.02
CA PRO A 238 14.05 -11.57 -28.42
C PRO A 238 13.64 -12.93 -28.99
N GLN A 239 14.24 -14.02 -28.58
CA GLN A 239 13.85 -15.37 -29.00
C GLN A 239 12.42 -15.73 -28.56
N VAL A 240 11.97 -15.31 -27.38
CA VAL A 240 10.59 -15.52 -26.90
C VAL A 240 9.61 -14.73 -27.76
N LEU A 241 9.94 -13.47 -28.06
CA LEU A 241 9.14 -12.63 -28.94
C LEU A 241 9.05 -13.19 -30.34
N ARG A 242 10.17 -13.66 -30.93
CA ARG A 242 10.14 -14.32 -32.25
C ARG A 242 9.25 -15.54 -32.24
N ALA A 243 9.32 -16.37 -31.23
CA ALA A 243 8.48 -17.55 -31.08
C ALA A 243 7.00 -17.20 -30.91
N ALA A 244 6.69 -16.14 -30.15
CA ALA A 244 5.33 -15.63 -30.01
C ALA A 244 4.75 -15.12 -31.35
N VAL A 245 5.51 -14.31 -32.07
CA VAL A 245 5.13 -13.83 -33.39
C VAL A 245 4.91 -15.01 -34.40
N ALA A 246 5.78 -16.01 -34.35
CA ALA A 246 5.61 -17.22 -35.16
C ALA A 246 4.34 -18.01 -34.78
N ALA A 247 3.97 -18.05 -33.50
CA ALA A 247 2.73 -18.67 -33.05
C ALA A 247 1.51 -17.91 -33.55
N LEU A 248 1.50 -16.58 -33.48
CA LEU A 248 0.43 -15.71 -33.99
C LEU A 248 0.22 -15.90 -35.51
N ARG A 249 1.32 -15.99 -36.27
CA ARG A 249 1.24 -16.27 -37.71
C ARG A 249 0.65 -17.63 -38.02
N ARG A 250 1.08 -18.69 -37.30
CA ARG A 250 0.56 -20.07 -37.52
C ARG A 250 -0.92 -20.20 -37.19
N SER A 251 -1.39 -19.56 -36.12
CA SER A 251 -2.79 -19.60 -35.69
C SER A 251 -3.71 -18.72 -36.55
N ARG A 252 -3.18 -17.91 -37.46
CA ARG A 252 -3.94 -16.89 -38.20
C ARG A 252 -4.73 -15.97 -37.30
N ALA A 253 -4.12 -15.63 -36.15
CA ALA A 253 -4.76 -14.83 -35.13
C ALA A 253 -5.05 -13.41 -35.63
N HIS A 254 -6.24 -12.89 -35.34
CA HIS A 254 -6.61 -11.50 -35.53
C HIS A 254 -6.38 -10.67 -34.27
N SER A 255 -6.30 -11.33 -33.14
CA SER A 255 -5.93 -10.76 -31.83
C SER A 255 -4.96 -11.69 -31.10
N VAL A 256 -4.15 -11.15 -30.20
CA VAL A 256 -3.27 -11.96 -29.32
C VAL A 256 -4.09 -12.94 -28.48
N ALA A 257 -5.34 -12.59 -28.14
CA ALA A 257 -6.26 -13.45 -27.42
C ALA A 257 -6.56 -14.78 -28.12
N ASP A 258 -6.61 -14.79 -29.47
CA ASP A 258 -6.91 -16.00 -30.27
C ASP A 258 -5.82 -17.08 -30.16
N ALA A 259 -4.57 -16.65 -29.86
CA ALA A 259 -3.41 -17.53 -29.66
C ALA A 259 -3.04 -17.75 -28.19
N ALA A 260 -3.76 -17.14 -27.27
CA ALA A 260 -3.47 -17.19 -25.83
C ALA A 260 -3.94 -18.51 -25.22
N ALA A 261 -3.06 -19.51 -25.17
CA ALA A 261 -3.34 -20.81 -24.56
C ALA A 261 -2.78 -20.90 -23.12
N PRO A 262 -3.39 -21.72 -22.23
CA PRO A 262 -2.83 -22.00 -20.91
C PRO A 262 -1.45 -22.65 -21.01
N GLY A 263 -0.51 -22.24 -20.15
CA GLY A 263 0.82 -22.82 -20.09
C GLY A 263 1.80 -21.98 -19.31
N ARG A 264 2.93 -22.62 -18.91
CA ARG A 264 3.99 -21.98 -18.11
C ARG A 264 5.22 -21.61 -18.94
N ASP A 265 5.31 -22.06 -20.19
CA ASP A 265 6.43 -21.68 -21.05
C ASP A 265 6.41 -20.17 -21.36
N PRO A 266 7.56 -19.56 -21.60
CA PRO A 266 7.68 -18.11 -21.77
C PRO A 266 6.82 -17.52 -22.90
N VAL A 267 6.61 -18.28 -23.98
CA VAL A 267 5.83 -17.83 -25.15
C VAL A 267 4.34 -17.75 -24.80
N ARG A 268 3.79 -18.83 -24.25
CA ARG A 268 2.38 -18.86 -23.80
C ARG A 268 2.14 -17.86 -22.69
N TRP A 269 3.13 -17.72 -21.80
CA TRP A 269 3.06 -16.69 -20.76
C TRP A 269 2.93 -15.29 -21.37
N PHE A 270 3.80 -14.94 -22.34
CA PHE A 270 3.78 -13.62 -22.99
C PHE A 270 2.46 -13.37 -23.72
N LEU A 271 1.99 -14.31 -24.53
CA LEU A 271 0.72 -14.17 -25.27
C LEU A 271 -0.46 -13.97 -24.31
N ARG A 272 -0.55 -14.79 -23.24
CA ARG A 272 -1.61 -14.64 -22.24
C ARG A 272 -1.52 -13.34 -21.46
N PHE A 273 -0.30 -12.94 -21.08
CA PHE A 273 -0.05 -11.68 -20.42
C PHE A 273 -0.49 -10.50 -21.29
N THR A 274 -0.12 -10.52 -22.56
CA THR A 274 -0.51 -9.51 -23.56
C THR A 274 -2.02 -9.45 -23.75
N ALA A 275 -2.68 -10.60 -23.93
CA ALA A 275 -4.13 -10.68 -24.06
C ALA A 275 -4.85 -10.09 -22.82
N ASP A 276 -4.37 -10.39 -21.62
CA ASP A 276 -4.90 -9.82 -20.36
C ASP A 276 -4.72 -8.29 -20.31
N ARG A 277 -3.57 -7.77 -20.74
CA ARG A 277 -3.32 -6.32 -20.76
C ARG A 277 -4.11 -5.59 -21.84
N VAL A 278 -4.25 -6.17 -23.00
CA VAL A 278 -5.08 -5.64 -24.10
C VAL A 278 -6.56 -5.62 -23.69
N SER A 279 -7.06 -6.72 -23.12
CA SER A 279 -8.42 -6.79 -22.59
C SER A 279 -8.68 -5.69 -21.56
N LEU A 280 -7.74 -5.48 -20.65
CA LEU A 280 -7.84 -4.41 -19.63
C LEU A 280 -7.81 -3.01 -20.24
N ALA A 281 -6.98 -2.76 -21.22
CA ALA A 281 -6.90 -1.47 -21.90
C ALA A 281 -8.17 -1.11 -22.68
N ARG A 282 -8.88 -2.11 -23.20
CA ARG A 282 -10.17 -1.94 -23.88
C ARG A 282 -11.36 -1.89 -22.93
N ALA A 283 -11.19 -2.41 -21.69
CA ALA A 283 -12.26 -2.44 -20.72
C ALA A 283 -12.48 -1.04 -20.09
N CYS A 284 -13.76 -0.72 -19.89
CA CYS A 284 -14.18 0.44 -19.11
C CYS A 284 -15.26 0.03 -18.11
N PRO A 285 -15.59 0.84 -17.10
CA PRO A 285 -16.63 0.51 -16.14
C PRO A 285 -17.97 0.12 -16.80
N ALA A 286 -18.36 0.78 -17.88
CA ALA A 286 -19.61 0.49 -18.57
C ALA A 286 -19.63 -0.89 -19.23
N THR A 287 -18.49 -1.34 -19.78
CA THR A 287 -18.38 -2.69 -20.40
C THR A 287 -18.21 -3.79 -19.37
N GLU A 288 -17.71 -3.48 -18.15
CA GLU A 288 -17.50 -4.45 -17.10
C GLU A 288 -18.75 -4.66 -16.22
N GLN A 289 -19.58 -3.65 -16.04
CA GLN A 289 -20.78 -3.69 -15.17
C GLN A 289 -21.78 -4.82 -15.51
N PRO A 290 -22.05 -5.19 -16.78
CA PRO A 290 -22.94 -6.30 -17.10
C PRO A 290 -22.44 -7.66 -16.59
N ASN A 291 -21.13 -7.84 -16.43
CA ASN A 291 -20.52 -9.09 -16.00
C ASN A 291 -20.89 -9.43 -14.53
N ASP A 292 -20.98 -10.71 -14.23
CA ASP A 292 -21.22 -11.17 -12.86
C ASP A 292 -19.96 -11.26 -11.99
N VAL A 293 -18.79 -11.19 -12.61
CA VAL A 293 -17.49 -11.13 -11.95
C VAL A 293 -16.67 -10.01 -12.56
N TRP A 294 -16.43 -8.96 -11.82
CA TRP A 294 -15.72 -7.79 -12.28
C TRP A 294 -14.21 -7.88 -12.08
N ASP A 295 -13.45 -7.44 -13.06
CA ASP A 295 -12.03 -7.14 -12.88
C ASP A 295 -11.86 -5.73 -12.31
N LEU A 296 -11.45 -5.66 -11.06
CA LEU A 296 -11.34 -4.37 -10.36
C LEU A 296 -10.22 -3.46 -10.89
N ARG A 297 -9.34 -3.98 -11.75
CA ARG A 297 -8.32 -3.17 -12.42
C ARG A 297 -8.94 -2.09 -13.32
N VAL A 298 -10.15 -2.31 -13.81
CA VAL A 298 -10.93 -1.33 -14.58
C VAL A 298 -11.24 -0.07 -13.77
N TRP A 299 -11.30 -0.19 -12.44
CA TRP A 299 -11.43 0.91 -11.49
C TRP A 299 -10.10 1.31 -10.82
N GLY A 300 -8.96 0.93 -11.38
CA GLY A 300 -7.63 1.22 -10.82
C GLY A 300 -7.28 0.41 -9.57
N ALA A 301 -8.03 -0.63 -9.25
CA ALA A 301 -7.84 -1.43 -8.04
C ALA A 301 -7.36 -2.86 -8.39
N THR A 302 -7.04 -3.67 -7.39
CA THR A 302 -6.55 -5.04 -7.62
C THR A 302 -7.58 -6.11 -7.28
N GLY A 303 -7.59 -7.20 -8.05
CA GLY A 303 -8.38 -8.39 -7.81
C GLY A 303 -9.74 -8.36 -8.50
N ARG A 304 -10.66 -9.25 -8.08
CA ARG A 304 -11.98 -9.44 -8.67
C ARG A 304 -13.09 -9.22 -7.66
N LEU A 305 -14.26 -8.78 -8.09
CA LEU A 305 -15.50 -8.70 -7.32
C LEU A 305 -16.52 -9.63 -7.96
N SER A 306 -17.07 -10.59 -7.20
CA SER A 306 -18.05 -11.57 -7.68
C SER A 306 -19.41 -11.33 -7.04
N PHE A 307 -20.46 -11.34 -7.86
CA PHE A 307 -21.87 -11.24 -7.47
C PHE A 307 -22.59 -12.59 -7.49
N VAL A 308 -21.95 -13.65 -8.01
CA VAL A 308 -22.51 -15.00 -8.14
C VAL A 308 -21.89 -16.03 -7.20
N GLY A 309 -21.11 -15.60 -6.23
CA GLY A 309 -20.41 -16.55 -5.35
C GLY A 309 -19.23 -17.24 -6.04
N GLY A 310 -18.52 -18.13 -5.34
CA GLY A 310 -17.43 -18.93 -5.92
C GLY A 310 -16.20 -18.13 -6.37
N GLY A 311 -16.12 -16.85 -6.07
CA GLY A 311 -14.93 -16.02 -6.29
C GLY A 311 -13.77 -16.63 -5.52
N VAL A 312 -12.62 -16.74 -6.19
CA VAL A 312 -11.34 -17.23 -5.66
C VAL A 312 -11.23 -16.94 -4.18
N CYS A 313 -11.14 -18.00 -3.37
CA CYS A 313 -10.88 -17.92 -1.94
C CYS A 313 -9.87 -16.81 -1.70
N ASN A 314 -10.28 -15.79 -0.97
CA ASN A 314 -9.32 -14.80 -0.51
C ASN A 314 -8.19 -15.56 0.16
N ARG A 315 -6.95 -15.33 -0.24
CA ARG A 315 -5.75 -15.92 0.40
C ARG A 315 -5.71 -15.66 1.92
N THR A 316 -6.65 -14.88 2.43
CA THR A 316 -6.84 -14.51 3.84
C THR A 316 -7.87 -15.37 4.57
N GLY A 317 -8.39 -16.44 3.97
CA GLY A 317 -9.29 -17.41 4.66
C GLY A 317 -10.68 -16.88 5.00
N GLY A 318 -11.15 -15.82 4.34
CA GLY A 318 -12.54 -15.36 4.49
C GLY A 318 -13.53 -16.37 3.89
N PRO A 319 -14.78 -16.44 4.40
CA PRO A 319 -15.80 -17.30 3.84
C PRO A 319 -16.01 -17.01 2.35
N PRO A 320 -16.33 -18.02 1.52
CA PRO A 320 -16.60 -17.81 0.10
C PRO A 320 -17.70 -16.77 -0.07
N SER A 321 -17.57 -15.91 -1.09
CA SER A 321 -18.60 -14.93 -1.40
C SER A 321 -19.91 -15.67 -1.72
N ARG A 322 -21.00 -15.29 -1.06
CA ARG A 322 -22.32 -15.87 -1.28
C ARG A 322 -22.95 -15.25 -2.53
N PRO A 323 -23.63 -16.02 -3.36
CA PRO A 323 -24.28 -15.50 -4.55
C PRO A 323 -25.43 -14.55 -4.18
N ILE A 324 -25.63 -13.52 -4.98
CA ILE A 324 -26.83 -12.70 -4.96
C ILE A 324 -27.78 -13.30 -6.00
N SER A 325 -28.82 -13.99 -5.52
CA SER A 325 -29.69 -14.81 -6.38
C SER A 325 -30.80 -14.01 -7.04
N GLN A 326 -31.34 -12.98 -6.36
CA GLN A 326 -32.43 -12.14 -6.88
C GLN A 326 -31.85 -11.20 -7.95
N PRO A 327 -32.42 -11.21 -9.19
CA PRO A 327 -31.92 -10.37 -10.29
C PRO A 327 -31.93 -8.87 -9.94
N TRP A 328 -33.04 -8.38 -9.34
CA TRP A 328 -33.19 -6.98 -8.94
C TRP A 328 -32.15 -6.56 -7.88
N LEU A 329 -31.91 -7.40 -6.87
CA LEU A 329 -30.94 -7.14 -5.80
C LEU A 329 -29.49 -7.18 -6.33
N LYS A 330 -29.23 -8.12 -7.27
CA LYS A 330 -27.93 -8.19 -7.94
C LYS A 330 -27.66 -6.94 -8.80
N ALA A 331 -28.66 -6.51 -9.57
CA ALA A 331 -28.55 -5.30 -10.37
C ALA A 331 -28.30 -4.06 -9.48
N ALA A 332 -29.04 -3.91 -8.40
CA ALA A 332 -28.84 -2.83 -7.43
C ALA A 332 -27.46 -2.90 -6.75
N ALA A 333 -27.00 -4.10 -6.38
CA ALA A 333 -25.69 -4.29 -5.81
C ALA A 333 -24.56 -3.93 -6.78
N LYS A 334 -24.73 -4.22 -8.08
CA LYS A 334 -23.81 -3.81 -9.15
C LYS A 334 -23.81 -2.26 -9.32
N ALA A 335 -24.99 -1.64 -9.40
CA ALA A 335 -25.10 -0.18 -9.50
C ALA A 335 -24.43 0.52 -8.32
N TRP A 336 -24.73 0.06 -7.09
CA TRP A 336 -24.07 0.58 -5.88
C TRP A 336 -22.55 0.38 -5.89
N ALA A 337 -22.08 -0.82 -6.25
CA ALA A 337 -20.67 -1.14 -6.23
C ALA A 337 -19.86 -0.32 -7.25
N ALA A 338 -20.43 -0.04 -8.43
CA ALA A 338 -19.79 0.77 -9.46
C ALA A 338 -19.51 2.20 -8.96
N GLU A 339 -20.50 2.81 -8.30
CA GLU A 339 -20.34 4.15 -7.70
C GLU A 339 -19.42 4.12 -6.48
N ALA A 340 -19.55 3.09 -5.62
CA ALA A 340 -18.73 2.96 -4.43
C ALA A 340 -17.24 2.77 -4.75
N LEU A 341 -16.88 2.07 -5.83
CA LEU A 341 -15.49 1.87 -6.24
C LEU A 341 -14.77 3.15 -6.69
N ILE A 342 -15.51 4.21 -7.03
CA ILE A 342 -14.94 5.53 -7.32
C ILE A 342 -14.47 6.22 -6.03
N ARG A 343 -15.18 5.98 -4.92
CA ARG A 343 -15.01 6.72 -3.64
C ARG A 343 -14.34 5.89 -2.55
N MET A 344 -14.36 4.58 -2.67
CA MET A 344 -13.97 3.66 -1.59
C MET A 344 -12.93 2.64 -2.06
N THR A 345 -12.09 2.20 -1.13
CA THR A 345 -11.21 1.05 -1.38
C THR A 345 -12.00 -0.25 -1.54
N THR A 346 -11.42 -1.23 -2.21
CA THR A 346 -12.09 -2.50 -2.55
C THR A 346 -12.51 -3.36 -1.35
N GLY A 347 -11.83 -3.22 -0.22
CA GLY A 347 -12.12 -4.01 0.99
C GLY A 347 -13.53 -3.80 1.53
N PRO A 348 -13.94 -2.56 1.85
CA PRO A 348 -15.30 -2.24 2.26
C PRO A 348 -16.37 -2.61 1.24
N VAL A 349 -16.10 -2.40 -0.07
CA VAL A 349 -17.04 -2.79 -1.14
C VAL A 349 -17.27 -4.30 -1.14
N ARG A 350 -16.21 -5.10 -1.10
CA ARG A 350 -16.34 -6.58 -1.00
C ARG A 350 -17.09 -7.04 0.25
N ALA A 351 -16.79 -6.40 1.39
CA ALA A 351 -17.47 -6.74 2.64
C ALA A 351 -18.98 -6.46 2.57
N LEU A 352 -19.37 -5.33 1.96
CA LEU A 352 -20.77 -5.00 1.80
C LEU A 352 -21.47 -5.91 0.79
N ILE A 353 -20.88 -6.22 -0.34
CA ILE A 353 -21.43 -7.19 -1.31
C ILE A 353 -21.58 -8.57 -0.66
N GLY A 354 -20.61 -8.99 0.17
CA GLY A 354 -20.74 -10.23 0.95
C GLY A 354 -21.90 -10.21 1.94
N ALA A 355 -22.18 -9.07 2.57
CA ALA A 355 -23.33 -8.90 3.46
C ALA A 355 -24.68 -8.92 2.69
N VAL A 356 -24.72 -8.28 1.50
CA VAL A 356 -25.88 -8.35 0.60
C VAL A 356 -26.10 -9.78 0.11
N GLY A 357 -25.04 -10.56 -0.13
CA GLY A 357 -25.15 -12.01 -0.43
C GLY A 357 -25.79 -12.81 0.71
N LEU A 358 -25.49 -12.50 1.98
CA LEU A 358 -26.15 -13.09 3.15
C LEU A 358 -27.64 -12.71 3.23
N PHE A 359 -27.97 -11.47 2.91
CA PHE A 359 -29.35 -11.00 2.82
C PHE A 359 -30.09 -11.69 1.67
N SER A 360 -29.48 -11.79 0.49
CA SER A 360 -29.99 -12.56 -0.65
C SER A 360 -30.30 -14.02 -0.30
N GLU A 361 -29.38 -14.67 0.42
CA GLU A 361 -29.58 -16.06 0.90
C GLU A 361 -30.77 -16.16 1.88
N HIS A 362 -31.00 -15.12 2.68
CA HIS A 362 -32.18 -15.07 3.54
C HIS A 362 -33.46 -14.95 2.72
N LEU A 363 -33.55 -14.02 1.80
CA LEU A 363 -34.66 -13.81 0.90
C LEU A 363 -34.97 -15.04 0.06
N GLY A 364 -33.96 -15.80 -0.34
CA GLY A 364 -34.09 -17.06 -1.07
C GLY A 364 -34.87 -18.16 -0.29
N ARG A 365 -35.14 -17.98 1.01
CA ARG A 365 -35.91 -18.90 1.86
C ARG A 365 -37.43 -18.59 1.89
N ARG A 366 -37.81 -17.44 1.36
CA ARG A 366 -39.23 -17.08 1.17
C ARG A 366 -39.87 -18.02 0.15
N PRO A 367 -41.23 -18.17 0.18
CA PRO A 367 -41.95 -18.96 -0.82
C PRO A 367 -41.71 -18.49 -2.25
N ASP A 368 -41.69 -17.15 -2.45
CA ASP A 368 -41.39 -16.48 -3.73
C ASP A 368 -39.88 -16.37 -4.03
N ARG A 369 -39.01 -16.88 -3.13
CA ARG A 369 -37.57 -16.78 -3.16
C ARG A 369 -37.04 -15.32 -3.24
N GLY A 370 -37.87 -14.36 -2.80
CA GLY A 370 -37.59 -12.95 -2.88
C GLY A 370 -37.52 -12.43 -4.32
N ALA A 371 -38.29 -13.00 -5.23
CA ALA A 371 -38.30 -12.63 -6.64
C ALA A 371 -38.87 -11.23 -6.88
N ASP A 372 -39.89 -10.84 -6.11
CA ASP A 372 -40.55 -9.53 -6.20
C ASP A 372 -40.13 -8.61 -5.04
N PRO A 373 -39.43 -7.50 -5.31
CA PRO A 373 -39.08 -6.54 -4.27
C PRO A 373 -40.30 -5.88 -3.61
N SER A 374 -41.44 -5.74 -4.31
CA SER A 374 -42.65 -5.10 -3.79
C SER A 374 -43.38 -5.95 -2.74
N ALA A 375 -43.13 -7.25 -2.71
CA ALA A 375 -43.68 -8.19 -1.74
C ALA A 375 -42.90 -8.22 -0.41
N LEU A 376 -41.80 -7.47 -0.30
CA LEU A 376 -41.02 -7.37 0.92
C LEU A 376 -41.65 -6.41 1.91
N SER A 377 -41.34 -6.58 3.18
CA SER A 377 -41.79 -5.73 4.27
C SER A 377 -40.70 -5.61 5.35
N HIS A 378 -40.91 -4.77 6.35
CA HIS A 378 -40.00 -4.68 7.49
C HIS A 378 -39.82 -6.03 8.21
N ARG A 379 -40.81 -6.89 8.19
CA ARG A 379 -40.77 -8.23 8.77
C ARG A 379 -39.61 -9.06 8.18
N ASP A 380 -39.31 -8.93 6.90
CA ASP A 380 -38.18 -9.62 6.26
C ASP A 380 -36.85 -9.18 6.85
N ILE A 381 -36.73 -7.90 7.27
CA ILE A 381 -35.56 -7.39 7.99
C ILE A 381 -35.49 -8.02 9.39
N GLU A 382 -36.59 -8.02 10.15
CA GLU A 382 -36.64 -8.64 11.50
C GLU A 382 -36.24 -10.11 11.45
N GLU A 383 -36.80 -10.88 10.52
CA GLU A 383 -36.48 -12.29 10.32
C GLU A 383 -35.03 -12.51 9.91
N PHE A 384 -34.46 -11.61 9.08
CA PHE A 384 -33.06 -11.63 8.75
C PHE A 384 -32.16 -11.39 9.96
N LEU A 385 -32.47 -10.40 10.79
CA LEU A 385 -31.73 -10.10 12.02
C LEU A 385 -31.80 -11.27 13.01
N ALA A 386 -32.98 -11.87 13.18
CA ALA A 386 -33.17 -13.08 14.01
C ALA A 386 -32.32 -14.25 13.47
N ARG A 387 -32.27 -14.44 12.14
CA ARG A 387 -31.43 -15.46 11.51
C ARG A 387 -29.95 -15.22 11.80
N LEU A 388 -29.44 -13.96 11.68
CA LEU A 388 -28.07 -13.64 12.03
C LEU A 388 -27.74 -13.99 13.48
N GLY A 389 -28.70 -13.80 14.41
CA GLY A 389 -28.58 -14.25 15.80
C GLY A 389 -28.37 -15.76 15.92
N ARG A 390 -29.21 -16.56 15.21
CA ARG A 390 -29.06 -18.04 15.17
C ARG A 390 -27.74 -18.49 14.57
N LEU A 391 -27.22 -17.80 13.54
CA LEU A 391 -25.91 -18.12 12.95
C LEU A 391 -24.75 -17.87 13.93
N VAL A 392 -24.88 -16.85 14.81
CA VAL A 392 -23.91 -16.62 15.90
C VAL A 392 -23.98 -17.74 16.93
N GLN A 393 -25.20 -18.14 17.38
CA GLN A 393 -25.37 -19.22 18.32
C GLN A 393 -24.82 -20.56 17.79
N ALA A 394 -24.96 -20.80 16.48
CA ALA A 394 -24.42 -21.98 15.81
C ALA A 394 -22.91 -21.89 15.52
N GLY A 395 -22.23 -20.83 15.93
CA GLY A 395 -20.77 -20.60 15.69
C GLY A 395 -20.40 -20.39 14.22
N GLN A 396 -21.38 -20.17 13.32
CA GLN A 396 -21.11 -19.98 11.88
C GLN A 396 -20.62 -18.58 11.53
N ILE A 397 -20.98 -17.58 12.33
CA ILE A 397 -20.45 -16.21 12.25
C ILE A 397 -20.13 -15.71 13.66
N SER A 398 -19.12 -14.86 13.77
CA SER A 398 -18.80 -14.22 15.05
C SER A 398 -19.81 -13.10 15.39
N PRO A 399 -19.98 -12.73 16.66
CA PRO A 399 -20.80 -11.56 17.05
C PRO A 399 -20.41 -10.30 16.29
N ALA A 400 -19.09 -9.99 16.18
CA ALA A 400 -18.60 -8.89 15.38
C ALA A 400 -18.87 -9.03 13.87
N GLY A 401 -18.96 -10.27 13.36
CA GLY A 401 -19.36 -10.58 12.00
C GLY A 401 -20.84 -10.24 11.76
N ARG A 402 -21.73 -10.61 12.70
CA ARG A 402 -23.14 -10.23 12.70
C ARG A 402 -23.28 -8.70 12.65
N ASP A 403 -22.64 -8.00 13.56
CA ASP A 403 -22.76 -6.56 13.69
C ASP A 403 -22.31 -5.84 12.42
N ARG A 404 -21.18 -6.28 11.82
CA ARG A 404 -20.72 -5.77 10.52
C ARG A 404 -21.74 -6.02 9.41
N THR A 405 -22.35 -7.20 9.37
CA THR A 405 -23.37 -7.55 8.37
C THR A 405 -24.60 -6.66 8.49
N VAL A 406 -25.11 -6.46 9.70
CA VAL A 406 -26.26 -5.59 9.95
C VAL A 406 -25.98 -4.15 9.49
N HIS A 407 -24.83 -3.59 9.88
CA HIS A 407 -24.42 -2.25 9.45
C HIS A 407 -24.21 -2.14 7.95
N ALA A 408 -23.68 -3.18 7.29
CA ALA A 408 -23.46 -3.19 5.86
C ALA A 408 -24.78 -3.22 5.07
N VAL A 409 -25.74 -4.07 5.48
CA VAL A 409 -27.08 -4.13 4.84
C VAL A 409 -27.84 -2.84 5.08
N ALA A 410 -27.80 -2.28 6.30
CA ALA A 410 -28.40 -0.99 6.62
C ALA A 410 -27.83 0.14 5.75
N LYS A 411 -26.50 0.14 5.56
CA LYS A 411 -25.82 1.10 4.70
C LYS A 411 -26.26 0.94 3.24
N PHE A 412 -26.26 -0.30 2.73
CA PHE A 412 -26.65 -0.59 1.36
C PHE A 412 -28.09 -0.10 1.06
N LEU A 413 -29.05 -0.49 1.88
CA LEU A 413 -30.46 -0.13 1.67
C LEU A 413 -30.68 1.39 1.73
N ARG A 414 -29.94 2.10 2.60
CA ARG A 414 -30.00 3.55 2.68
C ARG A 414 -29.39 4.20 1.44
N GLU A 415 -28.14 3.86 1.11
CA GLU A 415 -27.41 4.46 -0.01
C GLU A 415 -28.07 4.14 -1.36
N ALA A 416 -28.62 2.93 -1.51
CA ALA A 416 -29.39 2.58 -2.70
C ALA A 416 -30.63 3.47 -2.90
N ARG A 417 -31.33 3.90 -1.83
CA ARG A 417 -32.40 4.90 -1.90
C ARG A 417 -31.86 6.30 -2.22
N GLU A 418 -30.78 6.71 -1.55
CA GLU A 418 -30.10 7.98 -1.82
C GLU A 418 -29.64 8.12 -3.28
N MET A 419 -29.22 7.00 -3.91
CA MET A 419 -28.91 6.90 -5.33
C MET A 419 -30.14 6.87 -6.25
N GLY A 420 -31.35 6.90 -5.71
CA GLY A 420 -32.60 6.83 -6.47
C GLY A 420 -32.86 5.46 -7.12
N LEU A 421 -32.26 4.37 -6.64
CA LEU A 421 -32.47 3.03 -7.23
C LEU A 421 -33.90 2.51 -7.04
N THR A 422 -34.70 3.12 -6.17
CA THR A 422 -36.13 2.82 -5.95
C THR A 422 -37.06 3.57 -6.89
N HIS A 423 -36.57 4.52 -7.69
CA HIS A 423 -37.39 5.25 -8.63
C HIS A 423 -37.93 4.40 -9.77
N PRO A 424 -39.00 4.82 -10.47
CA PRO A 424 -39.53 4.08 -11.61
C PRO A 424 -38.45 3.77 -12.67
N GLY A 425 -38.42 2.54 -13.13
CA GLY A 425 -37.45 2.08 -14.11
C GLY A 425 -36.04 1.77 -13.58
N ARG A 426 -35.81 1.86 -12.26
CA ARG A 426 -34.54 1.53 -11.63
C ARG A 426 -34.59 0.16 -10.95
N GLU A 427 -33.46 -0.28 -10.47
CA GLU A 427 -33.19 -1.65 -10.05
C GLU A 427 -33.99 -2.14 -8.84
N LEU A 428 -34.41 -1.23 -7.95
CA LEU A 428 -35.21 -1.48 -6.73
C LEU A 428 -36.60 -0.92 -6.82
N VAL A 429 -37.13 -0.72 -8.02
CA VAL A 429 -38.48 -0.23 -8.21
C VAL A 429 -39.49 -1.11 -7.46
N GLY A 430 -40.41 -0.48 -6.72
CA GLY A 430 -41.44 -1.18 -5.92
C GLY A 430 -40.96 -1.64 -4.53
N LEU A 431 -39.67 -1.48 -4.17
CA LEU A 431 -39.19 -1.83 -2.82
C LEU A 431 -39.86 -0.90 -1.78
N PRO A 432 -40.62 -1.43 -0.80
CA PRO A 432 -41.28 -0.63 0.21
C PRO A 432 -40.32 0.19 1.08
N ASP A 433 -40.77 1.37 1.52
CA ASP A 433 -39.95 2.27 2.34
C ASP A 433 -39.62 1.71 3.72
N ASP A 434 -40.46 0.82 4.24
CA ASP A 434 -40.27 0.17 5.54
C ASP A 434 -39.21 -0.95 5.53
N VAL A 435 -38.72 -1.40 4.35
CA VAL A 435 -37.63 -2.35 4.21
C VAL A 435 -36.29 -1.68 4.55
N VAL A 436 -36.10 -1.35 5.81
CA VAL A 436 -34.92 -0.69 6.37
C VAL A 436 -34.51 -1.32 7.70
N VAL A 437 -33.23 -1.27 8.00
CA VAL A 437 -32.72 -1.58 9.35
C VAL A 437 -32.82 -0.32 10.21
N ARG A 438 -33.78 -0.30 11.13
CA ARG A 438 -34.03 0.84 12.02
C ARG A 438 -32.86 1.08 12.98
N ALA A 439 -32.71 2.30 13.47
CA ALA A 439 -31.61 2.66 14.38
C ALA A 439 -31.61 1.82 15.68
N ALA A 440 -32.80 1.46 16.20
CA ALA A 440 -32.94 0.62 17.39
C ALA A 440 -32.53 -0.84 17.17
N GLU A 441 -32.57 -1.33 15.94
CA GLU A 441 -32.22 -2.71 15.55
C GLU A 441 -30.74 -2.88 15.27
N ARG A 442 -30.04 -1.77 15.10
CA ARG A 442 -28.58 -1.81 14.89
C ARG A 442 -27.90 -2.22 16.18
N PRO A 443 -26.96 -3.17 16.11
CA PRO A 443 -26.19 -3.54 17.28
C PRO A 443 -25.49 -2.32 17.85
N ARG A 444 -25.73 -2.01 19.11
CA ARG A 444 -24.93 -1.05 19.85
C ARG A 444 -23.59 -1.70 20.16
N SER A 445 -22.50 -0.99 19.98
CA SER A 445 -21.19 -1.48 20.42
C SER A 445 -21.22 -1.63 21.95
N THR A 446 -21.60 -2.83 22.40
CA THR A 446 -21.50 -3.23 23.80
C THR A 446 -20.05 -3.63 24.10
N ARG A 447 -19.13 -2.71 23.93
CA ARG A 447 -17.80 -2.88 24.51
C ARG A 447 -18.02 -2.77 26.02
N ARG A 448 -17.90 -3.89 26.71
CA ARG A 448 -17.89 -3.87 28.17
C ARG A 448 -16.70 -3.01 28.61
N ASP A 449 -16.92 -2.12 29.58
CA ASP A 449 -15.84 -1.29 30.12
C ASP A 449 -14.73 -2.14 30.76
N ASP A 450 -15.00 -3.44 30.98
CA ASP A 450 -14.09 -4.43 31.55
C ASP A 450 -13.25 -5.21 30.52
N GLU A 451 -13.46 -5.02 29.19
CA GLU A 451 -12.63 -5.70 28.20
C GLU A 451 -11.22 -5.12 28.19
N ALA A 452 -10.23 -5.95 28.52
CA ALA A 452 -8.82 -5.61 28.39
C ALA A 452 -8.55 -5.09 26.97
N GLY A 453 -7.84 -3.97 26.88
CA GLY A 453 -7.42 -3.41 25.60
C GLY A 453 -6.55 -4.40 24.81
N LYS A 454 -6.38 -4.15 23.52
CA LYS A 454 -5.51 -4.97 22.65
C LYS A 454 -4.01 -4.69 22.83
N ALA A 455 -3.65 -3.85 23.78
CA ALA A 455 -2.27 -3.56 24.16
C ALA A 455 -1.66 -4.78 24.85
N LEU A 456 -0.41 -5.10 24.51
CA LEU A 456 0.33 -6.17 25.18
C LEU A 456 0.91 -5.65 26.50
N PRO A 457 0.86 -6.43 27.56
CA PRO A 457 1.51 -6.10 28.83
C PRO A 457 3.02 -5.91 28.67
N GLU A 458 3.64 -5.01 29.43
CA GLU A 458 5.10 -4.77 29.36
C GLU A 458 5.96 -6.02 29.60
N PRO A 459 5.64 -6.89 30.57
CA PRO A 459 6.38 -8.16 30.73
C PRO A 459 6.33 -9.06 29.49
N VAL A 460 5.23 -9.04 28.72
CA VAL A 460 5.11 -9.80 27.46
C VAL A 460 5.97 -9.16 26.38
N ILE A 461 5.98 -7.82 26.27
CA ILE A 461 6.86 -7.09 25.34
C ILE A 461 8.33 -7.38 25.67
N ALA A 462 8.72 -7.36 26.92
CA ALA A 462 10.08 -7.66 27.37
C ALA A 462 10.51 -9.09 26.95
N GLN A 463 9.64 -10.08 27.11
CA GLN A 463 9.88 -11.45 26.66
C GLN A 463 10.02 -11.54 25.11
N LEU A 464 9.18 -10.84 24.38
CA LEU A 464 9.24 -10.79 22.92
C LEU A 464 10.55 -10.14 22.43
N LEU A 465 10.98 -9.06 23.07
CA LEU A 465 12.21 -8.33 22.69
C LEU A 465 13.49 -8.90 23.33
N ALA A 466 13.40 -9.98 24.10
CA ALA A 466 14.57 -10.64 24.66
C ALA A 466 15.51 -11.14 23.53
N PRO A 467 16.84 -11.04 23.71
CA PRO A 467 17.83 -11.41 22.68
C PRO A 467 17.62 -12.80 22.09
N ALA A 468 17.31 -13.80 22.91
CA ALA A 468 17.06 -15.17 22.46
C ALA A 468 15.77 -15.28 21.59
N SER A 469 14.73 -14.55 21.94
CA SER A 469 13.48 -14.47 21.19
C SER A 469 13.69 -13.80 19.83
N LEU A 470 14.42 -12.68 19.79
CA LEU A 470 14.75 -11.98 18.55
C LEU A 470 15.70 -12.80 17.65
N ALA A 471 16.65 -13.56 18.23
CA ALA A 471 17.49 -14.47 17.48
C ALA A 471 16.67 -15.59 16.82
N LEU A 472 15.66 -16.13 17.52
CA LEU A 472 14.72 -17.09 16.95
C LEU A 472 13.92 -16.48 15.78
N LEU A 473 13.43 -15.25 15.92
CA LEU A 473 12.75 -14.53 14.83
C LEU A 473 13.67 -14.36 13.63
N GLU A 474 14.90 -13.95 13.85
CA GLU A 474 15.89 -13.76 12.80
C GLU A 474 16.19 -15.06 12.05
N GLY A 475 16.37 -16.17 12.78
CA GLY A 475 16.56 -17.50 12.18
C GLY A 475 15.38 -17.98 11.35
N LEU A 476 14.16 -17.67 11.75
CA LEU A 476 12.94 -18.09 11.05
C LEU A 476 12.58 -17.21 9.84
N ALA A 477 12.83 -15.91 9.91
CA ALA A 477 12.30 -14.94 8.95
C ALA A 477 13.34 -13.97 8.37
N GLY A 478 14.56 -13.98 8.88
CA GLY A 478 15.68 -13.16 8.46
C GLY A 478 15.77 -11.80 9.18
N PRO A 479 16.94 -11.13 9.06
CA PRO A 479 17.24 -9.90 9.80
C PRO A 479 16.33 -8.71 9.43
N THR A 480 15.86 -8.64 8.19
CA THR A 480 14.91 -7.59 7.74
C THR A 480 13.57 -7.67 8.49
N VAL A 481 13.07 -8.89 8.74
CA VAL A 481 11.81 -9.06 9.49
C VAL A 481 12.01 -8.76 10.97
N ARG A 482 13.16 -9.16 11.54
CA ARG A 482 13.54 -8.79 12.90
C ARG A 482 13.55 -7.29 13.08
N ALA A 483 14.27 -6.55 12.23
CA ALA A 483 14.33 -5.09 12.29
C ALA A 483 12.94 -4.45 12.13
N ALA A 484 12.09 -4.98 11.25
CA ALA A 484 10.71 -4.49 11.09
C ALA A 484 9.85 -4.72 12.35
N VAL A 485 10.04 -5.81 13.09
CA VAL A 485 9.34 -6.08 14.34
C VAL A 485 9.83 -5.15 15.45
N GLU A 486 11.15 -5.04 15.64
CA GLU A 486 11.74 -4.16 16.66
C GLU A 486 11.31 -2.71 16.44
N LEU A 487 11.44 -2.20 15.22
CA LEU A 487 10.98 -0.84 14.87
C LEU A 487 9.45 -0.70 15.04
N GLY A 488 8.67 -1.70 14.63
CA GLY A 488 7.21 -1.68 14.75
C GLY A 488 6.70 -1.54 16.18
N VAL A 489 7.40 -2.13 17.16
CA VAL A 489 7.10 -1.98 18.60
C VAL A 489 7.44 -0.57 19.08
N GLY A 490 8.55 0.01 18.62
CA GLY A 490 9.02 1.33 19.05
C GLY A 490 8.21 2.48 18.45
N VAL A 491 7.76 2.37 17.17
CA VAL A 491 7.12 3.50 16.46
C VAL A 491 5.60 3.38 16.33
N GLY A 492 5.01 2.25 16.66
CA GLY A 492 3.55 2.04 16.64
C GLY A 492 2.86 2.28 15.29
N ARG A 493 3.58 2.17 14.15
CA ARG A 493 2.99 2.38 12.82
C ARG A 493 2.09 1.24 12.40
N ARG A 494 1.10 1.54 11.51
CA ARG A 494 0.29 0.47 10.90
C ARG A 494 1.20 -0.45 10.08
N THR A 495 0.88 -1.73 10.04
CA THR A 495 1.72 -2.73 9.34
C THR A 495 2.03 -2.34 7.89
N ALA A 496 1.05 -1.75 7.18
CA ALA A 496 1.26 -1.30 5.81
C ALA A 496 2.21 -0.10 5.74
N GLU A 497 2.06 0.88 6.65
CA GLU A 497 2.93 2.05 6.77
C GLU A 497 4.38 1.63 7.08
N LEU A 498 4.54 0.74 8.06
CA LEU A 498 5.86 0.19 8.43
C LEU A 498 6.54 -0.53 7.26
N CYS A 499 5.80 -1.40 6.56
CA CYS A 499 6.36 -2.16 5.44
C CYS A 499 6.74 -1.29 4.23
N SER A 500 6.10 -0.13 4.06
CA SER A 500 6.30 0.77 2.92
C SER A 500 7.27 1.93 3.20
N LEU A 501 7.97 1.92 4.33
CA LEU A 501 8.96 2.94 4.66
C LEU A 501 10.01 3.08 3.54
N ALA A 502 10.25 4.30 3.11
CA ALA A 502 11.31 4.61 2.16
C ALA A 502 12.68 4.30 2.76
N PHE A 503 13.67 4.07 1.94
CA PHE A 503 15.04 3.80 2.39
C PHE A 503 15.61 4.96 3.22
N ASP A 504 15.35 6.19 2.81
CA ASP A 504 15.81 7.45 3.40
C ASP A 504 14.82 8.05 4.42
N CYS A 505 14.06 7.19 5.12
CA CYS A 505 13.02 7.60 6.07
C CYS A 505 13.55 8.18 7.41
N LEU A 506 14.84 8.15 7.68
CA LEU A 506 15.45 8.74 8.87
C LEU A 506 15.93 10.16 8.58
N ASP A 507 15.40 11.10 9.33
CA ASP A 507 15.78 12.52 9.28
C ASP A 507 16.10 13.02 10.71
N TYR A 508 16.50 14.28 10.87
CA TYR A 508 16.86 14.86 12.15
C TYR A 508 16.26 16.25 12.30
N ASP A 509 15.66 16.51 13.46
CA ASP A 509 15.24 17.86 13.86
C ASP A 509 16.32 18.50 14.76
N GLU A 510 16.69 19.72 14.44
CA GLU A 510 17.57 20.50 15.26
C GLU A 510 16.76 21.32 16.27
N HIS A 511 17.09 21.21 17.54
CA HIS A 511 16.47 21.98 18.61
C HIS A 511 17.52 22.43 19.63
N VAL A 512 17.18 23.43 20.41
CA VAL A 512 17.99 23.88 21.55
C VAL A 512 17.44 23.23 22.80
N ASP A 513 18.28 22.53 23.56
CA ASP A 513 17.86 21.90 24.83
C ASP A 513 17.73 22.93 25.96
N ALA A 514 17.32 22.46 27.13
CA ALA A 514 17.16 23.31 28.30
C ALA A 514 18.46 24.00 28.75
N ASP A 515 19.62 23.44 28.37
CA ASP A 515 20.94 23.95 28.71
C ASP A 515 21.48 24.90 27.61
N GLY A 516 20.66 25.25 26.58
CA GLY A 516 21.04 26.16 25.51
C GLY A 516 21.92 25.50 24.44
N GLN A 517 22.11 24.16 24.48
CA GLN A 517 22.93 23.45 23.48
C GLN A 517 22.09 23.01 22.31
N ARG A 518 22.65 23.15 21.09
CA ARG A 518 22.04 22.61 19.86
C ARG A 518 22.15 21.09 19.87
N ARG A 519 21.00 20.42 19.82
CA ARG A 519 20.90 18.96 19.68
C ARG A 519 20.15 18.58 18.43
N ARG A 520 20.49 17.42 17.90
CA ARG A 520 19.79 16.80 16.80
C ARG A 520 19.05 15.58 17.32
N SER A 521 17.74 15.56 17.14
CA SER A 521 16.90 14.42 17.50
C SER A 521 16.44 13.68 16.26
N PRO A 522 16.52 12.34 16.24
CA PRO A 522 16.10 11.56 15.10
C PRO A 522 14.59 11.59 14.90
N VAL A 523 14.18 11.65 13.63
CA VAL A 523 12.79 11.71 13.20
C VAL A 523 12.54 10.69 12.11
N LEU A 524 11.51 9.88 12.27
CA LEU A 524 11.03 8.97 11.24
C LEU A 524 10.06 9.71 10.31
N VAL A 525 10.43 9.82 9.04
CA VAL A 525 9.54 10.34 7.97
C VAL A 525 8.77 9.18 7.35
N HIS A 526 7.45 9.29 7.29
CA HIS A 526 6.59 8.22 6.80
C HIS A 526 5.28 8.74 6.21
N ASP A 527 4.66 7.93 5.37
CA ASP A 527 3.35 8.21 4.80
C ASP A 527 2.24 7.48 5.55
N MET A 528 1.07 8.10 5.62
CA MET A 528 -0.15 7.52 6.17
C MET A 528 -1.25 7.45 5.10
N PRO A 529 -1.19 6.49 4.15
CA PRO A 529 -2.11 6.43 3.02
C PRO A 529 -3.59 6.27 3.39
N LYS A 530 -3.88 5.74 4.59
CA LYS A 530 -5.25 5.58 5.06
C LYS A 530 -5.96 6.91 5.35
N VAL A 531 -5.20 7.95 5.60
CA VAL A 531 -5.67 9.31 5.97
C VAL A 531 -5.10 10.38 5.03
N ASP A 532 -4.59 9.96 3.86
CA ASP A 532 -4.04 10.78 2.78
C ASP A 532 -2.99 11.81 3.24
N LYS A 533 -2.17 11.42 4.25
CA LYS A 533 -1.06 12.23 4.74
C LYS A 533 0.27 11.68 4.23
N ILE A 534 1.11 12.55 3.66
CA ILE A 534 2.43 12.24 3.11
C ILE A 534 3.49 13.00 3.90
N GLY A 535 4.66 12.39 4.10
CA GLY A 535 5.81 13.03 4.74
C GLY A 535 5.59 13.36 6.21
N CYS A 536 4.79 12.57 6.93
CA CYS A 536 4.56 12.76 8.35
C CYS A 536 5.85 12.53 9.14
N ARG A 537 6.12 13.38 10.11
CA ARG A 537 7.33 13.34 10.95
C ARG A 537 6.96 12.79 12.33
N LEU A 538 7.64 11.73 12.75
CA LEU A 538 7.49 11.12 14.07
C LEU A 538 8.84 11.18 14.79
N PRO A 539 8.97 11.91 15.91
CA PRO A 539 10.15 11.83 16.75
C PRO A 539 10.37 10.40 17.24
N VAL A 540 11.61 9.91 17.14
CA VAL A 540 11.99 8.57 17.60
C VAL A 540 13.21 8.65 18.51
N HIS A 541 13.46 7.58 19.30
CA HIS A 541 14.67 7.51 20.11
C HIS A 541 15.87 7.03 19.27
N GLU A 542 17.07 7.23 19.78
CA GLU A 542 18.31 6.76 19.13
C GLU A 542 18.29 5.24 18.88
N ARG A 543 17.66 4.47 19.73
CA ARG A 543 17.48 3.03 19.52
C ARG A 543 16.77 2.71 18.22
N GLU A 544 15.68 3.38 17.89
CA GLU A 544 14.93 3.20 16.65
C GLU A 544 15.74 3.71 15.46
N ALA A 545 16.47 4.82 15.63
CA ALA A 545 17.39 5.34 14.62
C ALA A 545 18.53 4.34 14.32
N ASP A 546 19.09 3.69 15.33
CA ASP A 546 20.10 2.65 15.15
C ASP A 546 19.58 1.44 14.38
N ILE A 547 18.35 1.00 14.67
CA ILE A 547 17.70 -0.09 13.92
C ILE A 547 17.56 0.30 12.45
N ILE A 548 17.14 1.54 12.17
CA ILE A 548 17.00 2.05 10.79
C ILE A 548 18.36 2.09 10.11
N ARG A 549 19.39 2.68 10.72
CA ARG A 549 20.76 2.77 10.16
C ARG A 549 21.34 1.39 9.84
N ALA A 550 21.24 0.46 10.78
CA ALA A 550 21.67 -0.91 10.59
C ALA A 550 20.93 -1.61 9.43
N GLN A 551 19.65 -1.34 9.28
CA GLN A 551 18.86 -1.88 8.18
C GLN A 551 19.21 -1.20 6.84
N GLN A 552 19.46 0.09 6.80
CA GLN A 552 19.94 0.80 5.62
C GLN A 552 21.27 0.22 5.12
N THR A 553 22.22 -0.03 6.02
CA THR A 553 23.50 -0.70 5.67
C THR A 553 23.24 -2.04 5.01
N ARG A 554 22.42 -2.92 5.63
CA ARG A 554 22.07 -4.23 5.04
C ARG A 554 21.43 -4.12 3.65
N VAL A 555 20.59 -3.13 3.45
CA VAL A 555 19.92 -2.92 2.14
C VAL A 555 20.92 -2.43 1.10
N THR A 556 21.82 -1.51 1.47
CA THR A 556 22.88 -1.03 0.57
C THR A 556 23.81 -2.16 0.14
N ASP A 557 24.22 -3.01 1.07
CA ASP A 557 25.08 -4.16 0.80
C ASP A 557 24.39 -5.19 -0.12
N ALA A 558 23.08 -5.39 0.06
CA ALA A 558 22.32 -6.33 -0.74
C ALA A 558 22.00 -5.81 -2.15
N PHE A 559 21.91 -4.48 -2.35
CA PHE A 559 21.52 -3.85 -3.60
C PHE A 559 22.45 -2.68 -4.02
N PRO A 560 23.74 -2.93 -4.17
CA PRO A 560 24.75 -1.87 -4.36
C PRO A 560 24.58 -1.09 -5.68
N SER A 561 23.88 -1.66 -6.65
CA SER A 561 23.67 -1.04 -7.97
C SER A 561 22.36 -0.25 -8.06
N THR A 562 21.52 -0.27 -7.03
CA THR A 562 20.22 0.40 -7.07
C THR A 562 20.33 1.79 -6.43
N PRO A 563 19.89 2.86 -7.10
CA PRO A 563 19.86 4.18 -6.50
C PRO A 563 19.01 4.23 -5.23
N ALA A 564 19.50 4.88 -4.18
CA ALA A 564 18.86 4.95 -2.85
C ALA A 564 17.38 5.38 -2.92
N ARG A 565 17.03 6.33 -3.81
CA ARG A 565 15.65 6.81 -4.02
C ARG A 565 14.66 5.73 -4.51
N LEU A 566 15.15 4.61 -5.02
CA LEU A 566 14.32 3.49 -5.50
C LEU A 566 14.26 2.35 -4.49
N LEU A 567 15.09 2.37 -3.46
CA LEU A 567 15.12 1.38 -2.42
C LEU A 567 14.00 1.60 -1.41
N VAL A 568 13.60 0.53 -0.73
CA VAL A 568 12.73 0.59 0.45
C VAL A 568 13.48 0.09 1.66
N LEU A 569 13.12 0.57 2.87
CA LEU A 569 13.80 0.17 4.10
C LEU A 569 13.68 -1.34 4.36
N PHE A 570 12.52 -1.91 4.10
CA PHE A 570 12.26 -3.35 4.28
C PHE A 570 11.96 -4.02 2.95
N PRO A 571 12.97 -4.35 2.14
CA PRO A 571 12.77 -5.02 0.87
C PRO A 571 12.27 -6.46 1.04
N ARG A 572 11.42 -6.88 0.15
CA ARG A 572 10.94 -8.24 0.10
C ARG A 572 12.08 -9.19 -0.36
N PRO A 573 12.28 -10.37 0.30
CA PRO A 573 13.46 -11.20 0.06
C PRO A 573 13.43 -11.99 -1.26
N LEU A 574 12.28 -12.15 -1.90
CA LEU A 574 12.13 -12.95 -3.13
C LEU A 574 11.50 -12.12 -4.26
N LYS A 575 11.95 -12.36 -5.50
CA LYS A 575 11.48 -11.67 -6.71
C LYS A 575 11.59 -10.14 -6.62
N ASN A 576 12.71 -9.67 -6.12
CA ASN A 576 13.02 -8.26 -5.87
C ASN A 576 14.49 -8.00 -6.20
N PRO A 577 14.89 -8.03 -7.48
CA PRO A 577 16.29 -7.93 -7.87
C PRO A 577 16.89 -6.55 -7.64
N ASP A 578 16.03 -5.54 -7.52
CA ASP A 578 16.37 -4.12 -7.41
C ASP A 578 16.12 -3.52 -6.01
N GLY A 579 15.64 -4.30 -5.04
CA GLY A 579 15.35 -3.79 -3.69
C GLY A 579 14.14 -2.84 -3.60
N ALA A 580 13.46 -2.54 -4.71
CA ALA A 580 12.39 -1.54 -4.78
C ALA A 580 11.02 -2.06 -4.28
N ARG A 581 10.86 -3.37 -4.12
CA ARG A 581 9.58 -3.95 -3.70
C ARG A 581 9.54 -4.15 -2.19
N PRO A 582 8.56 -3.56 -1.49
CA PRO A 582 8.47 -3.64 -0.04
C PRO A 582 8.05 -5.02 0.47
N LEU A 583 8.39 -5.31 1.70
CA LEU A 583 7.89 -6.43 2.48
C LEU A 583 6.36 -6.34 2.58
N GLY A 584 5.66 -7.40 2.18
CA GLY A 584 4.20 -7.40 2.23
C GLY A 584 3.66 -7.52 3.67
N PRO A 585 2.65 -6.73 4.07
CA PRO A 585 2.05 -6.78 5.41
C PRO A 585 1.60 -8.18 5.84
N ALA A 586 1.03 -8.96 4.91
CA ALA A 586 0.62 -10.34 5.17
C ALA A 586 1.81 -11.29 5.44
N ARG A 587 2.99 -11.01 4.85
CA ARG A 587 4.21 -11.77 5.11
C ARG A 587 4.75 -11.45 6.50
N LEU A 588 4.81 -10.18 6.87
CA LEU A 588 5.22 -9.76 8.21
C LEU A 588 4.30 -10.38 9.28
N GLN A 589 2.99 -10.31 9.09
CA GLN A 589 2.03 -10.91 10.00
C GLN A 589 2.18 -12.43 10.12
N ARG A 590 2.49 -13.12 9.02
CA ARG A 590 2.74 -14.57 9.04
C ARG A 590 4.03 -14.88 9.79
N ALA A 591 5.08 -14.14 9.55
CA ALA A 591 6.36 -14.31 10.24
C ALA A 591 6.22 -14.11 11.76
N ILE A 592 5.50 -13.08 12.20
CA ILE A 592 5.20 -12.86 13.63
C ILE A 592 4.42 -14.04 14.21
N ARG A 593 3.40 -14.56 13.53
CA ARG A 593 2.66 -15.73 14.01
C ARG A 593 3.55 -16.97 14.14
N GLN A 594 4.39 -17.24 13.13
CA GLN A 594 5.32 -18.37 13.15
C GLN A 594 6.33 -18.24 14.30
N TRP A 595 6.90 -17.05 14.46
CA TRP A 595 7.83 -16.77 15.56
C TRP A 595 7.20 -16.97 16.93
N VAL A 596 6.05 -16.32 17.20
CA VAL A 596 5.36 -16.43 18.49
C VAL A 596 4.90 -17.87 18.77
N SER A 597 4.49 -18.62 17.74
CA SER A 597 4.16 -20.05 17.90
C SER A 597 5.39 -20.90 18.21
N ALA A 598 6.57 -20.51 17.75
CA ALA A 598 7.83 -21.24 17.98
C ALA A 598 8.52 -20.89 19.31
N LEU A 599 8.07 -19.82 20.00
CA LEU A 599 8.62 -19.49 21.32
C LEU A 599 8.37 -20.64 22.31
N PRO A 600 9.38 -21.08 23.07
CA PRO A 600 9.20 -22.15 24.05
C PRO A 600 8.22 -21.71 25.15
N ARG A 601 8.31 -20.46 25.56
CA ARG A 601 7.50 -19.89 26.64
C ARG A 601 7.12 -18.44 26.31
N LEU A 602 5.90 -18.04 26.70
CA LEU A 602 5.41 -16.67 26.72
C LEU A 602 4.38 -16.56 27.83
N ASP A 603 4.70 -15.82 28.88
CA ASP A 603 3.92 -15.77 30.12
C ASP A 603 3.20 -14.44 30.25
N ALA A 604 1.99 -14.50 30.80
CA ALA A 604 1.22 -13.34 31.23
C ALA A 604 1.81 -12.75 32.52
N PRO A 605 1.55 -11.46 32.82
CA PRO A 605 1.96 -10.85 34.09
C PRO A 605 1.24 -11.44 35.32
N GLU A 606 0.08 -12.07 35.13
CA GLU A 606 -0.68 -12.73 36.19
C GLU A 606 0.01 -14.03 36.60
N GLN A 607 -0.07 -14.35 37.90
CA GLN A 607 0.34 -15.64 38.44
C GLN A 607 -0.89 -16.37 39.01
N THR A 608 -0.85 -17.69 39.00
CA THR A 608 -1.85 -18.50 39.70
C THR A 608 -1.71 -18.30 41.22
N ALA A 609 -2.72 -18.71 42.00
CA ALA A 609 -2.65 -18.68 43.48
C ALA A 609 -1.45 -19.45 44.06
N SER A 610 -0.86 -20.38 43.27
CA SER A 610 0.35 -21.14 43.59
C SER A 610 1.63 -20.54 43.00
N ALA A 611 1.66 -19.24 42.66
CA ALA A 611 2.77 -18.51 42.06
C ALA A 611 3.28 -19.12 40.71
N GLN A 612 2.45 -19.91 40.01
CA GLN A 612 2.81 -20.46 38.73
C GLN A 612 2.49 -19.44 37.61
N PRO A 613 3.39 -19.26 36.62
CA PRO A 613 3.14 -18.37 35.49
C PRO A 613 1.97 -18.87 34.64
N VAL A 614 1.11 -17.95 34.25
CA VAL A 614 0.00 -18.20 33.34
C VAL A 614 0.46 -18.00 31.89
N PRO A 615 0.25 -18.95 30.97
CA PRO A 615 0.61 -18.75 29.57
C PRO A 615 -0.16 -17.59 28.96
N PHE A 616 0.56 -16.70 28.24
CA PHE A 616 -0.08 -15.61 27.49
C PHE A 616 -0.68 -16.12 26.16
N PRO A 617 -1.91 -15.70 25.80
CA PRO A 617 -2.56 -16.10 24.55
C PRO A 617 -1.76 -15.58 23.34
N ARG A 618 -1.11 -16.51 22.63
CA ARG A 618 -0.19 -16.21 21.52
C ARG A 618 -0.88 -15.52 20.34
N GLU A 619 -2.15 -15.80 20.11
CA GLU A 619 -2.98 -15.17 19.09
C GLU A 619 -3.22 -13.67 19.31
N ALA A 620 -3.06 -13.19 20.52
CA ALA A 620 -3.13 -11.77 20.86
C ALA A 620 -1.91 -10.98 20.33
N VAL A 621 -0.77 -11.65 20.10
CA VAL A 621 0.44 -11.01 19.57
C VAL A 621 0.31 -10.79 18.06
N THR A 622 0.00 -9.59 17.69
CA THR A 622 -0.17 -9.17 16.30
C THR A 622 0.56 -7.84 16.04
N PRO A 623 0.90 -7.51 14.78
CA PRO A 623 1.45 -6.17 14.48
C PRO A 623 0.54 -5.04 14.94
N TYR A 624 -0.77 -5.27 14.98
CA TYR A 624 -1.73 -4.28 15.45
C TYR A 624 -1.70 -4.12 16.97
N ALA A 625 -1.40 -5.19 17.69
CA ALA A 625 -1.21 -5.14 19.14
C ALA A 625 0.01 -4.27 19.52
N PHE A 626 1.10 -4.30 18.76
CA PHE A 626 2.25 -3.41 18.96
C PHE A 626 1.86 -1.93 18.89
N ARG A 627 1.04 -1.57 17.91
CA ARG A 627 0.51 -0.20 17.81
C ARG A 627 -0.39 0.17 19.01
N HIS A 628 -1.19 -0.77 19.47
CA HIS A 628 -1.99 -0.55 20.69
C HIS A 628 -1.11 -0.37 21.92
N THR A 629 -0.04 -1.14 22.03
CA THR A 629 0.95 -1.01 23.12
C THR A 629 1.66 0.33 23.08
N PHE A 630 2.11 0.77 21.89
CA PHE A 630 2.68 2.11 21.71
C PHE A 630 1.72 3.20 22.17
N ALA A 631 0.47 3.16 21.69
CA ALA A 631 -0.55 4.13 22.07
C ALA A 631 -0.86 4.11 23.57
N GLN A 632 -0.89 2.91 24.16
CA GLN A 632 -1.16 2.71 25.56
C GLN A 632 -0.04 3.26 26.43
N ARG A 633 1.24 3.03 26.06
CA ARG A 633 2.40 3.58 26.76
C ARG A 633 2.35 5.11 26.84
N HIS A 634 2.03 5.77 25.72
CA HIS A 634 1.92 7.23 25.70
C HIS A 634 0.74 7.74 26.53
N ALA A 635 -0.40 7.05 26.47
CA ALA A 635 -1.55 7.40 27.30
C ALA A 635 -1.27 7.19 28.80
N ASP A 636 -0.59 6.10 29.16
CA ASP A 636 -0.18 5.81 30.53
C ASP A 636 0.87 6.81 31.05
N ALA A 637 1.75 7.29 30.16
CA ALA A 637 2.70 8.37 30.49
C ALA A 637 2.03 9.75 30.60
N GLY A 638 0.71 9.85 30.37
CA GLY A 638 -0.04 11.10 30.51
C GLY A 638 0.07 12.03 29.29
N ALA A 639 0.45 11.52 28.11
CA ALA A 639 0.44 12.33 26.90
C ALA A 639 -0.97 12.90 26.65
N PRO A 640 -1.11 14.17 26.24
CA PRO A 640 -2.40 14.74 25.88
C PRO A 640 -3.07 13.97 24.72
N VAL A 641 -4.40 13.93 24.75
CA VAL A 641 -5.17 13.11 23.77
C VAL A 641 -5.03 13.60 22.33
N ASP A 642 -4.90 14.89 22.13
CA ASP A 642 -4.65 15.54 20.83
C ASP A 642 -3.26 15.20 20.30
N THR A 643 -2.24 15.27 21.17
CA THR A 643 -0.86 14.85 20.83
C THR A 643 -0.83 13.38 20.41
N LEU A 644 -1.45 12.49 21.19
CA LEU A 644 -1.51 11.07 20.84
C LEU A 644 -2.33 10.83 19.56
N LYS A 645 -3.38 11.62 19.34
CA LYS A 645 -4.15 11.58 18.09
C LYS A 645 -3.25 11.88 16.89
N GLU A 646 -2.43 12.94 16.96
CA GLU A 646 -1.51 13.32 15.89
C GLU A 646 -0.41 12.26 15.69
N LEU A 647 0.23 11.80 16.76
CA LEU A 647 1.24 10.75 16.71
C LEU A 647 0.72 9.47 16.04
N LEU A 648 -0.53 9.11 16.27
CA LEU A 648 -1.15 7.92 15.69
C LEU A 648 -1.77 8.18 14.31
N GLY A 649 -1.97 9.42 13.92
CA GLY A 649 -2.71 9.77 12.71
C GLY A 649 -4.15 9.28 12.74
N HIS A 650 -4.88 9.60 13.82
CA HIS A 650 -6.30 9.34 13.92
C HIS A 650 -7.12 10.53 13.40
N ASP A 651 -8.15 10.28 12.60
CA ASP A 651 -9.02 11.34 12.09
C ASP A 651 -9.83 11.99 13.20
N THR A 652 -10.27 11.18 14.17
CA THR A 652 -11.12 11.65 15.26
C THR A 652 -10.51 11.37 16.62
N VAL A 653 -10.69 12.31 17.55
CA VAL A 653 -10.30 12.18 18.98
C VAL A 653 -10.98 10.95 19.60
N ARG A 654 -12.21 10.64 19.19
CA ARG A 654 -12.98 9.49 19.70
C ARG A 654 -12.23 8.16 19.55
N THR A 655 -11.46 8.00 18.49
CA THR A 655 -10.63 6.79 18.29
C THR A 655 -9.50 6.72 19.31
N THR A 656 -8.89 7.85 19.66
CA THR A 656 -7.78 7.95 20.60
C THR A 656 -8.24 7.80 22.05
N LEU A 657 -9.42 8.31 22.40
CA LEU A 657 -10.03 8.21 23.74
C LEU A 657 -10.15 6.76 24.25
N GLY A 658 -10.20 5.79 23.34
CA GLY A 658 -10.20 4.39 23.73
C GLY A 658 -8.99 3.95 24.56
N TYR A 659 -7.84 4.63 24.43
CA TYR A 659 -6.63 4.33 25.20
C TYR A 659 -6.64 4.95 26.61
N TYR A 660 -7.45 5.97 26.84
CA TYR A 660 -7.58 6.65 28.13
C TYR A 660 -8.67 6.04 29.02
N ARG A 661 -9.44 5.08 28.49
CA ARG A 661 -10.44 4.36 29.29
C ARG A 661 -9.76 3.43 30.27
N VAL A 662 -10.02 3.66 31.54
CA VAL A 662 -9.56 2.80 32.64
C VAL A 662 -10.74 2.00 33.13
N THR A 663 -10.59 0.67 33.23
CA THR A 663 -11.64 -0.17 33.81
C THR A 663 -11.88 0.22 35.28
N ALA A 664 -13.13 0.11 35.73
CA ALA A 664 -13.51 0.41 37.10
C ALA A 664 -12.68 -0.39 38.13
N LYS A 665 -12.30 -1.64 37.78
CA LYS A 665 -11.44 -2.50 38.57
C LYS A 665 -10.02 -1.91 38.72
N ARG A 666 -9.35 -1.58 37.60
CA ARG A 666 -8.01 -0.98 37.59
C ARG A 666 -7.96 0.37 38.30
N LYS A 667 -9.02 1.17 38.16
CA LYS A 667 -9.13 2.45 38.88
C LYS A 667 -9.18 2.22 40.40
N ARG A 668 -10.02 1.29 40.87
CA ARG A 668 -10.11 0.95 42.29
C ARG A 668 -8.78 0.41 42.83
N GLU A 669 -8.14 -0.49 42.11
CA GLU A 669 -6.84 -1.04 42.48
C GLU A 669 -5.77 0.07 42.59
N ALA A 670 -5.73 1.00 41.61
CA ALA A 670 -4.83 2.14 41.63
C ALA A 670 -5.15 3.08 42.77
N GLN A 671 -6.41 3.39 43.03
CA GLN A 671 -6.84 4.22 44.18
C GLN A 671 -6.45 3.57 45.52
N ASN A 672 -6.64 2.26 45.67
CA ASN A 672 -6.27 1.52 46.86
C ASN A 672 -4.74 1.58 47.14
N ARG A 673 -3.92 1.58 46.10
CA ARG A 673 -2.46 1.68 46.23
C ARG A 673 -1.97 3.10 46.51
N LEU A 674 -2.63 4.11 45.98
CA LEU A 674 -2.28 5.51 46.18
C LEU A 674 -2.89 6.09 47.47
N GLY A 675 -3.97 5.51 47.97
CA GLY A 675 -4.64 5.97 49.18
C GLY A 675 -3.71 6.14 50.41
N PRO A 676 -2.84 5.15 50.72
CA PRO A 676 -1.87 5.27 51.80
C PRO A 676 -0.83 6.39 51.62
N LEU A 677 -0.63 6.85 50.38
CA LEU A 677 0.33 7.90 50.00
C LEU A 677 -0.33 9.27 49.83
N GLN A 678 -1.59 9.43 50.19
CA GLN A 678 -2.27 10.73 50.11
C GLN A 678 -1.69 11.73 51.13
N LEU A 679 -1.43 12.92 50.65
CA LEU A 679 -0.90 14.05 51.44
C LEU A 679 -1.97 15.11 51.61
N GLY A 680 -2.07 15.64 52.81
CA GLY A 680 -2.84 16.85 53.09
C GLY A 680 -2.05 18.14 52.89
N ARG A 681 -2.62 19.32 53.26
CA ARG A 681 -2.09 20.66 52.96
C ARG A 681 -0.64 20.90 53.41
N ALA A 682 -0.21 20.22 54.46
CA ALA A 682 1.12 20.40 55.08
C ALA A 682 2.10 19.29 54.62
N GLY A 683 1.83 18.58 53.50
CA GLY A 683 2.66 17.47 53.07
C GLY A 683 2.66 16.28 54.05
N ARG A 684 1.72 16.23 55.00
CA ARG A 684 1.60 15.11 55.94
C ARG A 684 0.72 14.04 55.35
N LEU A 685 1.11 12.76 55.51
CA LEU A 685 0.31 11.60 55.10
C LEU A 685 -1.04 11.63 55.86
N VAL A 686 -2.11 11.54 55.07
CA VAL A 686 -3.47 11.36 55.59
C VAL A 686 -3.66 9.85 55.77
N ARG A 687 -3.57 9.34 56.99
CA ARG A 687 -3.86 7.93 57.25
C ARG A 687 -5.35 7.70 57.11
N PRO A 688 -5.84 6.75 56.30
CA PRO A 688 -7.22 6.30 56.37
C PRO A 688 -7.42 5.70 57.78
N GLY A 689 -8.38 6.23 58.53
CA GLY A 689 -8.58 5.90 59.90
C GLY A 689 -8.90 4.42 60.11
N VAL A 690 -8.01 3.69 60.77
CA VAL A 690 -8.24 2.35 61.33
C VAL A 690 -8.70 2.41 62.81
N GLU A 691 -8.68 3.58 63.38
CA GLU A 691 -9.08 3.75 64.79
C GLU A 691 -10.12 4.86 64.96
N GLY A 692 -11.36 4.44 65.21
CA GLY A 692 -12.41 5.22 65.84
C GLY A 692 -13.32 6.04 64.97
N LEU A 693 -14.57 5.70 65.00
CA LEU A 693 -15.73 6.46 64.49
C LEU A 693 -15.93 7.87 65.08
N ALA A 694 -14.89 8.43 65.65
CA ALA A 694 -14.92 9.75 66.32
C ALA A 694 -14.10 10.83 65.62
N ASP A 695 -13.40 10.49 64.52
CA ASP A 695 -12.57 11.45 63.81
C ASP A 695 -13.34 12.12 62.70
N ALA A 696 -13.49 13.43 62.77
CA ALA A 696 -14.18 14.24 61.71
C ALA A 696 -13.57 14.07 60.31
N GLU A 697 -12.33 13.56 60.20
CA GLU A 697 -11.68 13.25 58.96
C GLU A 697 -12.17 11.94 58.34
N ALA A 698 -12.47 10.91 59.08
CA ALA A 698 -13.05 9.67 58.61
C ALA A 698 -14.48 9.87 58.07
N LEU A 699 -15.26 10.76 58.68
CA LEU A 699 -16.58 11.18 58.21
C LEU A 699 -16.50 11.98 56.89
N ARG A 700 -15.40 12.70 56.64
CA ARG A 700 -15.17 13.45 55.40
C ARG A 700 -14.81 12.55 54.23
N ASP A 701 -14.12 11.44 54.45
CA ASP A 701 -13.82 10.44 53.43
C ASP A 701 -15.07 9.68 52.99
N ASP A 702 -16.06 9.50 53.84
CA ASP A 702 -17.37 8.90 53.51
C ASP A 702 -18.26 9.83 52.71
N VAL A 703 -18.07 11.14 52.74
CA VAL A 703 -18.86 12.14 51.97
C VAL A 703 -18.46 12.17 50.47
N GLY A 704 -17.33 11.58 50.14
CA GLY A 704 -16.81 11.57 48.77
C GLY A 704 -15.83 12.71 48.49
N GLN A 705 -15.28 12.71 47.31
CA GLN A 705 -14.26 13.64 46.84
C GLN A 705 -14.62 14.21 45.47
N VAL A 706 -14.29 15.48 45.22
CA VAL A 706 -14.37 16.07 43.87
C VAL A 706 -12.97 16.44 43.39
N ALA A 707 -12.73 16.26 42.09
CA ALA A 707 -11.46 16.63 41.46
C ALA A 707 -11.29 18.17 41.51
N VAL A 708 -10.10 18.58 41.91
CA VAL A 708 -9.63 19.98 41.88
C VAL A 708 -8.26 20.03 41.22
N PRO A 709 -7.76 21.19 40.82
CA PRO A 709 -6.39 21.27 40.29
C PRO A 709 -5.38 20.67 41.30
N PHE A 710 -4.54 19.75 40.78
CA PHE A 710 -3.46 19.06 41.51
C PHE A 710 -3.88 18.12 42.63
N GLY A 711 -5.17 17.72 42.71
CA GLY A 711 -5.63 16.81 43.76
C GLY A 711 -7.13 16.59 43.82
N ALA A 712 -7.62 16.34 45.03
CA ALA A 712 -9.04 16.17 45.33
C ALA A 712 -9.44 17.12 46.51
N CYS A 713 -10.72 17.46 46.56
CA CYS A 713 -11.32 18.25 47.61
C CYS A 713 -12.36 17.42 48.37
N THR A 714 -12.29 17.39 49.66
CA THR A 714 -13.23 16.74 50.59
C THR A 714 -14.18 17.71 51.26
N GLU A 715 -14.21 18.98 50.88
CA GLU A 715 -15.12 19.98 51.48
C GLU A 715 -16.57 19.62 51.09
N PRO A 716 -17.48 19.42 52.06
CA PRO A 716 -18.80 18.87 51.83
C PRO A 716 -19.67 19.67 50.89
N THR A 717 -19.64 21.01 50.97
CA THR A 717 -20.45 21.88 50.10
C THR A 717 -19.98 21.81 48.64
N ASN A 718 -18.65 21.80 48.44
CA ASN A 718 -18.05 21.69 47.15
C ASN A 718 -18.24 20.30 46.55
N VAL A 719 -18.16 19.25 47.37
CA VAL A 719 -18.46 17.87 46.97
C VAL A 719 -19.91 17.73 46.52
N ALA A 720 -20.87 18.24 47.31
CA ALA A 720 -22.30 18.25 46.98
C ALA A 720 -22.59 19.01 45.67
N ALA A 721 -21.87 20.09 45.44
CA ALA A 721 -21.97 20.90 44.21
C ALA A 721 -21.17 20.34 43.01
N GLY A 722 -20.52 19.16 43.13
CA GLY A 722 -19.71 18.56 42.08
C GLY A 722 -18.51 19.40 41.67
N GLY A 723 -17.86 20.06 42.60
CA GLY A 723 -16.68 20.90 42.38
C GLY A 723 -16.97 22.35 41.97
N ARG A 724 -18.21 22.77 41.94
CA ARG A 724 -18.63 24.08 41.41
C ARG A 724 -18.91 25.15 42.45
N SER A 725 -18.81 24.83 43.73
CA SER A 725 -19.13 25.75 44.85
C SER A 725 -18.12 25.66 45.94
N CYS A 726 -16.90 26.14 45.68
CA CYS A 726 -15.84 26.19 46.72
C CYS A 726 -15.96 27.45 47.56
N PRO A 727 -16.15 27.33 48.88
CA PRO A 727 -16.20 28.49 49.78
C PRO A 727 -14.86 29.21 49.90
N PHE A 728 -13.75 28.54 49.56
CA PHE A 728 -12.37 29.05 49.63
C PHE A 728 -11.84 29.56 48.28
N ARG A 729 -12.69 29.82 47.29
CA ARG A 729 -12.31 30.35 45.98
C ARG A 729 -11.24 29.51 45.24
N HIS A 730 -11.25 28.20 45.44
CA HIS A 730 -10.33 27.24 44.83
C HIS A 730 -8.84 27.47 45.13
N ARG A 731 -8.51 28.10 46.26
CA ARG A 731 -7.12 28.21 46.77
C ARG A 731 -6.74 26.90 47.48
N CYS A 732 -6.46 25.87 46.69
CA CYS A 732 -6.29 24.50 47.19
C CYS A 732 -4.98 24.29 47.97
N SER A 733 -3.88 24.92 47.59
CA SER A 733 -2.54 24.71 48.17
C SER A 733 -2.44 25.05 49.66
N GLY A 734 -3.38 25.84 50.22
CA GLY A 734 -3.46 26.16 51.63
C GLY A 734 -4.72 25.62 52.34
N CYS A 735 -5.53 24.84 51.67
CA CYS A 735 -6.85 24.40 52.15
C CYS A 735 -6.75 23.08 52.94
N GLU A 736 -7.40 23.01 54.11
CA GLU A 736 -7.44 21.81 54.97
C GLU A 736 -8.19 20.61 54.31
N TYR A 737 -9.09 20.91 53.37
CA TYR A 737 -9.85 19.89 52.60
C TYR A 737 -9.14 19.40 51.37
N PHE A 738 -7.96 19.91 51.07
CA PHE A 738 -7.17 19.52 49.93
C PHE A 738 -6.42 18.22 50.20
N ARG A 739 -6.47 17.32 49.24
CA ARG A 739 -5.75 16.04 49.22
C ARG A 739 -5.02 15.90 47.90
N THR A 740 -3.77 15.48 47.93
CA THR A 740 -2.99 15.13 46.72
C THR A 740 -2.27 13.81 46.93
N ASP A 741 -1.79 13.22 45.87
CA ASP A 741 -1.03 11.98 45.89
C ASP A 741 0.08 12.01 44.82
N PRO A 742 1.02 11.07 44.79
CA PRO A 742 2.13 11.04 43.82
C PRO A 742 1.72 11.06 42.34
N SER A 743 0.49 10.72 42.01
CA SER A 743 0.02 10.77 40.61
C SER A 743 -0.14 12.19 40.06
N TYR A 744 -0.08 13.21 40.94
CA TYR A 744 -0.10 14.63 40.54
C TYR A 744 1.29 15.28 40.54
N GLN A 745 2.35 14.51 40.77
CA GLN A 745 3.71 15.05 40.91
C GLN A 745 4.16 15.90 39.68
N PRO A 746 4.00 15.47 38.42
CA PRO A 746 4.39 16.28 37.26
C PRO A 746 3.60 17.60 37.16
N GLU A 747 2.31 17.55 37.47
CA GLU A 747 1.44 18.73 37.47
C GLU A 747 1.82 19.71 38.58
N LEU A 748 2.21 19.21 39.78
CA LEU A 748 2.72 20.04 40.88
C LEU A 748 4.06 20.71 40.53
N HIS A 749 4.97 19.98 39.86
CA HIS A 749 6.22 20.56 39.34
C HIS A 749 5.96 21.65 38.31
N ALA A 750 5.06 21.40 37.35
CA ALA A 750 4.71 22.39 36.35
C ALA A 750 4.07 23.64 36.95
N TYR A 751 3.20 23.46 37.95
CA TYR A 751 2.57 24.57 38.66
C TYR A 751 3.58 25.38 39.46
N LEU A 752 4.52 24.72 40.17
CA LEU A 752 5.60 25.39 40.87
C LEU A 752 6.46 26.22 39.91
N ALA A 753 6.84 25.65 38.76
CA ALA A 753 7.61 26.37 37.76
C ALA A 753 6.85 27.59 37.19
N GLN A 754 5.54 27.45 37.02
CA GLN A 754 4.68 28.54 36.56
C GLN A 754 4.59 29.66 37.64
N LEU A 755 4.38 29.33 38.93
CA LEU A 755 4.34 30.30 40.02
C LEU A 755 5.64 31.12 40.11
N LEU A 756 6.79 30.45 39.96
CA LEU A 756 8.09 31.11 39.97
C LEU A 756 8.28 32.04 38.78
N ALA A 757 7.91 31.61 37.59
CA ALA A 757 7.99 32.41 36.37
C ALA A 757 6.99 33.60 36.39
N ASP A 758 5.78 33.40 36.93
CA ASP A 758 4.79 34.46 37.06
C ASP A 758 5.24 35.50 38.09
N ARG A 759 5.82 35.04 39.20
CA ARG A 759 6.41 35.93 40.21
C ARG A 759 7.51 36.78 39.61
N GLU A 760 8.44 36.19 38.86
CA GLU A 760 9.53 36.93 38.22
C GLU A 760 9.01 37.98 37.22
N ARG A 761 8.07 37.60 36.36
CA ARG A 761 7.42 38.50 35.41
C ARG A 761 6.69 39.65 36.08
N LEU A 762 5.91 39.34 37.14
CA LEU A 762 5.10 40.34 37.83
C LEU A 762 5.92 41.27 38.72
N VAL A 763 7.00 40.77 39.36
CA VAL A 763 7.95 41.61 40.10
C VAL A 763 8.68 42.59 39.17
N THR A 764 9.03 42.14 37.96
CA THR A 764 9.65 42.99 36.92
C THR A 764 8.67 44.06 36.44
N ALA A 765 7.38 43.73 36.28
CA ALA A 765 6.32 44.66 35.87
C ALA A 765 5.74 45.52 37.03
N ALA A 766 6.13 45.25 38.29
CA ALA A 766 5.56 45.82 39.49
C ALA A 766 5.53 47.36 39.55
N PRO A 767 6.52 48.13 39.01
CA PRO A 767 6.47 49.57 39.04
C PRO A 767 5.27 50.18 38.30
N ALA A 768 4.64 49.43 37.38
CA ALA A 768 3.50 49.90 36.59
C ALA A 768 2.13 49.47 37.14
N LEU A 769 2.08 48.62 38.17
CA LEU A 769 0.84 48.07 38.74
C LEU A 769 0.40 48.83 39.97
N ALA A 770 -0.93 49.04 40.14
CA ALA A 770 -1.52 49.54 41.36
C ALA A 770 -1.27 48.58 42.56
N ASP A 771 -1.12 49.07 43.74
CA ASP A 771 -0.74 48.30 44.94
C ASP A 771 -1.71 47.16 45.29
N TRP A 772 -3.00 47.34 45.02
CA TRP A 772 -3.98 46.27 45.23
C TRP A 772 -3.82 45.15 44.21
N ALA A 773 -3.56 45.51 42.92
CA ALA A 773 -3.36 44.57 41.85
C ALA A 773 -2.06 43.78 42.04
N ARG A 774 -1.01 44.41 42.54
CA ARG A 774 0.26 43.78 42.88
C ARG A 774 0.11 42.73 43.97
N ARG A 775 -0.63 43.06 45.04
CA ARG A 775 -0.90 42.13 46.15
C ARG A 775 -1.75 40.93 45.78
N ASP A 776 -2.64 41.07 44.82
CA ASP A 776 -3.57 40.03 44.43
C ASP A 776 -3.01 39.15 43.27
N ALA A 777 -2.15 39.71 42.41
CA ALA A 777 -1.61 39.05 41.24
C ALA A 777 -0.26 38.34 41.47
N VAL A 778 0.59 38.83 42.37
CA VAL A 778 1.90 38.23 42.63
C VAL A 778 1.75 37.00 43.51
N PRO A 779 2.21 35.80 43.07
CA PRO A 779 2.20 34.59 43.89
C PRO A 779 2.91 34.82 45.23
N SER A 780 2.25 34.44 46.32
CA SER A 780 2.80 34.64 47.68
C SER A 780 3.90 33.61 47.99
N ASP A 781 4.78 33.97 48.95
CA ASP A 781 5.80 33.03 49.42
C ASP A 781 5.15 31.80 50.05
N GLU A 782 4.04 32.00 50.78
CA GLU A 782 3.29 30.92 51.41
C GLU A 782 2.74 29.92 50.39
N GLU A 783 2.26 30.40 49.24
CA GLU A 783 1.74 29.53 48.18
C GLU A 783 2.87 28.74 47.50
N ILE A 784 3.97 29.39 47.15
CA ILE A 784 5.14 28.77 46.59
C ILE A 784 5.74 27.72 47.56
N ASP A 785 5.85 28.04 48.82
CA ASP A 785 6.41 27.12 49.81
C ASP A 785 5.48 25.94 50.11
N ALA A 786 4.15 26.15 50.09
CA ALA A 786 3.19 25.07 50.24
C ALA A 786 3.31 24.06 49.06
N VAL A 787 3.43 24.55 47.82
CA VAL A 787 3.59 23.68 46.66
C VAL A 787 4.95 22.97 46.67
N ARG A 788 6.04 23.66 47.05
CA ARG A 788 7.36 23.04 47.25
C ARG A 788 7.34 21.93 48.31
N GLN A 789 6.62 22.12 49.36
CA GLN A 789 6.48 21.15 50.47
C GLN A 789 5.72 19.90 49.95
N LEU A 790 4.64 20.07 49.19
CA LEU A 790 3.90 18.97 48.59
C LEU A 790 4.76 18.15 47.60
N VAL A 791 5.53 18.84 46.74
CA VAL A 791 6.47 18.19 45.82
C VAL A 791 7.48 17.34 46.59
N ARG A 792 8.15 17.90 47.59
CA ARG A 792 9.15 17.18 48.41
C ARG A 792 8.55 16.00 49.15
N ALA A 793 7.38 16.18 49.75
CA ALA A 793 6.74 15.12 50.50
C ALA A 793 6.30 13.93 49.61
N ASN A 794 5.88 14.19 48.38
CA ASN A 794 5.62 13.14 47.42
C ASN A 794 6.90 12.40 47.04
N ASP A 795 8.01 13.10 46.77
CA ASP A 795 9.30 12.49 46.45
C ASP A 795 9.82 11.62 47.60
N GLU A 796 9.70 12.12 48.85
CA GLU A 796 10.08 11.40 50.07
C GLU A 796 9.20 10.14 50.24
N ALA A 797 7.89 10.25 50.04
CA ALA A 797 6.98 9.13 50.14
C ALA A 797 7.33 8.01 49.14
N LEU A 798 7.70 8.37 47.91
CA LEU A 798 8.14 7.40 46.89
C LEU A 798 9.52 6.82 47.21
N ALA A 799 10.43 7.61 47.80
CA ALA A 799 11.77 7.16 48.12
C ALA A 799 11.80 6.13 49.29
N THR A 800 10.79 6.13 50.16
CA THR A 800 10.67 5.16 51.25
C THR A 800 10.18 3.79 50.87
N LEU A 801 9.68 3.61 49.64
CA LEU A 801 9.15 2.33 49.14
C LEU A 801 10.28 1.39 48.69
N ASP A 802 10.08 0.10 48.92
CA ASP A 802 10.93 -0.92 48.26
C ASP A 802 10.70 -0.97 46.74
N ASP A 803 11.56 -1.71 46.02
CA ASP A 803 11.52 -1.75 44.57
C ASP A 803 10.24 -2.41 43.97
N ALA A 804 9.60 -3.31 44.71
CA ALA A 804 8.38 -3.96 44.31
C ALA A 804 7.17 -3.05 44.47
N ASP A 805 7.07 -2.42 45.65
CA ASP A 805 6.01 -1.46 45.98
C ASP A 805 6.14 -0.19 45.13
N ARG A 806 7.37 0.30 44.93
CA ARG A 806 7.61 1.44 44.03
C ARG A 806 7.08 1.18 42.62
N ARG A 807 7.39 0.03 41.98
CA ARG A 807 6.84 -0.35 40.67
C ARG A 807 5.32 -0.45 40.66
N ALA A 808 4.75 -1.01 41.73
CA ALA A 808 3.29 -1.13 41.85
C ALA A 808 2.61 0.25 42.02
N VAL A 809 3.25 1.19 42.66
CA VAL A 809 2.78 2.59 42.79
C VAL A 809 2.97 3.35 41.48
N GLU A 810 4.09 3.17 40.79
CA GLU A 810 4.30 3.72 39.42
C GLU A 810 3.22 3.27 38.43
N ASP A 811 2.87 1.99 38.44
CA ASP A 811 1.75 1.46 37.67
C ASP A 811 0.41 2.11 38.04
N ALA A 812 0.17 2.31 39.34
CA ALA A 812 -1.02 2.97 39.85
C ALA A 812 -1.09 4.44 39.42
N ILE A 813 0.05 5.15 39.49
CA ILE A 813 0.21 6.54 39.00
C ILE A 813 -0.16 6.60 37.52
N ALA A 814 0.40 5.69 36.67
CA ALA A 814 0.12 5.65 35.24
C ALA A 814 -1.39 5.43 34.95
N VAL A 815 -2.04 4.55 35.71
CA VAL A 815 -3.49 4.31 35.61
C VAL A 815 -4.31 5.57 35.94
N MET A 816 -3.98 6.26 37.04
CA MET A 816 -4.73 7.45 37.47
C MET A 816 -4.52 8.64 36.54
N ARG A 817 -3.29 8.88 36.11
CA ARG A 817 -2.98 9.92 35.10
C ARG A 817 -3.75 9.70 33.79
N ARG A 818 -3.76 8.48 33.27
CA ARG A 818 -4.55 8.12 32.10
C ARG A 818 -6.05 8.38 32.31
N HIS A 819 -6.57 8.04 33.47
CA HIS A 819 -7.99 8.27 33.79
C HIS A 819 -8.31 9.76 33.76
N ARG A 820 -7.47 10.62 34.37
CA ARG A 820 -7.65 12.07 34.34
C ARG A 820 -7.53 12.66 32.95
N ALA A 821 -6.52 12.27 32.16
CA ALA A 821 -6.36 12.72 30.79
C ALA A 821 -7.58 12.37 29.90
N GLY A 822 -8.26 11.26 30.18
CA GLY A 822 -9.51 10.89 29.51
C GLY A 822 -10.73 11.70 29.97
N LEU A 823 -10.69 12.26 31.19
CA LEU A 823 -11.77 13.12 31.73
C LEU A 823 -11.63 14.59 31.31
N ASP A 824 -10.40 15.08 31.14
CA ASP A 824 -10.13 16.46 30.70
C ASP A 824 -10.53 16.71 29.24
N VAL A 825 -10.75 15.66 28.46
CA VAL A 825 -11.44 15.77 27.20
C VAL A 825 -12.92 15.92 27.52
N SER A 826 -13.36 17.17 27.70
CA SER A 826 -14.76 17.52 27.72
C SER A 826 -15.43 16.86 26.52
N TYR A 827 -16.26 15.85 26.76
CA TYR A 827 -17.19 15.47 25.74
C TYR A 827 -17.91 16.75 25.32
N PRO A 828 -17.99 17.12 24.05
CA PRO A 828 -19.01 18.02 23.65
C PRO A 828 -20.31 17.30 24.03
N VAL A 829 -20.82 17.60 25.19
CA VAL A 829 -22.22 17.35 25.49
C VAL A 829 -22.92 18.05 24.34
N GLU A 830 -23.52 17.28 23.43
CA GLU A 830 -24.50 17.85 22.51
C GLU A 830 -25.55 18.49 23.42
N LEU A 831 -25.39 19.78 23.69
CA LEU A 831 -26.39 20.62 24.32
C LEU A 831 -27.54 20.81 23.31
N ARG A 832 -28.22 19.69 23.00
CA ARG A 832 -29.55 19.76 22.41
C ARG A 832 -30.46 20.39 23.46
N GLY A 833 -30.64 21.70 23.37
CA GLY A 833 -31.62 22.44 24.15
C GLY A 833 -31.09 23.59 25.00
N VAL A 834 -29.83 23.97 24.97
CA VAL A 834 -29.41 25.24 25.52
C VAL A 834 -29.71 26.33 24.49
N VAL A 835 -30.83 27.01 24.68
CA VAL A 835 -31.13 28.31 24.05
C VAL A 835 -29.89 29.18 24.27
N ARG A 836 -29.19 29.56 23.22
CA ARG A 836 -28.11 30.53 23.26
C ARG A 836 -28.68 31.78 23.91
N PRO A 837 -28.19 32.26 25.09
CA PRO A 837 -28.63 33.51 25.61
C PRO A 837 -28.36 34.60 24.56
N PRO A 838 -29.26 35.56 24.37
CA PRO A 838 -29.03 36.62 23.41
C PRO A 838 -27.72 37.31 23.77
N THR A 839 -26.84 37.43 22.82
CA THR A 839 -25.56 38.15 22.97
C THR A 839 -25.88 39.55 23.45
N PRO A 840 -25.41 40.04 24.61
CA PRO A 840 -25.65 41.42 25.02
C PRO A 840 -25.02 42.31 23.93
N LYS A 841 -25.82 43.20 23.35
CA LYS A 841 -25.33 44.28 22.48
C LYS A 841 -24.51 45.20 23.38
N LEU A 842 -23.20 45.12 23.32
CA LEU A 842 -22.27 45.87 24.16
C LEU A 842 -22.17 47.35 23.82
N PHE A 843 -22.70 47.77 22.67
CA PHE A 843 -22.81 49.20 22.30
C PHE A 843 -24.08 49.45 21.47
N PRO A 844 -24.80 50.59 21.74
CA PRO A 844 -25.88 51.03 20.85
C PRO A 844 -25.26 51.52 19.54
N THR A 845 -25.71 50.98 18.42
CA THR A 845 -25.41 51.52 17.11
C THR A 845 -26.03 52.90 17.02
N ILE A 846 -25.23 53.96 16.93
CA ILE A 846 -25.71 55.32 16.58
C ILE A 846 -26.09 55.22 15.11
N GLU A 847 -27.40 55.11 14.84
CA GLU A 847 -27.94 55.34 13.50
C GLU A 847 -27.87 56.85 13.20
N ALA A 848 -27.04 57.20 12.26
CA ALA A 848 -27.02 58.56 11.70
C ALA A 848 -28.29 58.75 10.88
N GLU A 849 -29.24 59.56 11.42
CA GLU A 849 -30.38 60.13 10.67
C GLU A 849 -29.83 61.01 9.55
N SER A 850 -29.80 60.52 8.35
CA SER A 850 -29.69 61.38 7.16
C SER A 850 -31.07 61.98 6.87
N ARG A 851 -31.28 63.25 7.25
CA ARG A 851 -32.40 64.09 6.78
C ARG A 851 -32.39 64.07 5.25
N ARG A 852 -33.37 63.46 4.67
CA ARG A 852 -33.82 63.81 3.31
C ARG A 852 -34.93 64.84 3.44
N SER A 853 -34.61 66.12 3.14
CA SER A 853 -35.54 67.12 2.83
C SER A 853 -36.24 66.84 1.49
N GLY A 854 -37.52 66.55 1.51
CA GLY A 854 -38.33 66.45 0.31
C GLY A 854 -38.66 67.80 -0.18
N THR A 855 -38.77 67.97 -1.48
CA THR A 855 -39.57 68.99 -2.12
C THR A 855 -40.42 68.27 -3.15
N SER A 856 -41.67 68.64 -3.06
CA SER A 856 -42.88 68.30 -3.88
C SER A 856 -42.74 68.66 -5.33
N GLY A 857 -43.28 67.86 -6.19
CA GLY A 857 -43.64 68.11 -7.54
C GLY A 857 -44.30 66.88 -8.15
#